data_d333482796397f5bf16fe39cded6f3e1
#
_entry.id   d333482796397f5bf16fe39cded6f3e1
#
_cell.length_a   1.000
_cell.length_b   1.000
_cell.length_c   1.000
_cell.angle_alpha   90.00
_cell.angle_beta   90.00
_cell.angle_gamma   90.00
#
_symmetry.space_group_name_H-M   'P 1'
#
loop_
_entity.id
_entity.type
_entity.pdbx_description
1 polymer ?
#
loop_
_entity_poly.entity_id
_entity_poly.type
_entity_poly.pdbx_seq_one_letter_code
_entity_poly.pdbx_strand_id
1 'polypeptide(L)'
;MTKNLEELGVEFYHDLYEALLLPDCVSQNSYFQSQSRKDFRTILSRSSSSERFQFCTKTMPKLGKALDAGLVEGKFLCPREFKRSRKGSSIPAFLQGYFALVFNWQDGFLLPDPDVSAVKHIRQVCFVFYKLELGYKAEEEAKVIANFEATESELETLDLASNLDVKIAADMTGGTIFNNTVINIFGNLDPKDINPKHGPGAVATGEKGEEKWNFKTLYEPIHSVYPYWQYTMMPGEYDSNDPESALSHLARSPEGGTAKVVLVPKDSRGPRLISAEPLEYMWFEQGLGARIVSHLEKGYPTRGQVNFTSQAINRYLSLKSSTLQDIMSPELVNVVRDIKRAKLPLPYKRNGRYVTLDLKDASDRVSLDLVERVFSKTPDLLRSLLALRSTATILPGGRKMYLKKYAPMGSALCFPVEAYCFWILIVAAISRNVSRSPLRIMREVFVYGDDIIVGEEYSQIAIRALTDAGLKVNVGKCCLSGDFRESCGMDAFRGRDVTPVKAHTVWTGNSTDHEALVSWVAYANNLRDKGYSGAYYTCKWHIEKLYGLIPYGDPRAPYISWRVPSREIAANLNSWYFKSRWNPWIQGFEFKFRRVAAQKFESKLDGFQRLLRNVTSGPGPDPSVYSLPRRSIIRRGWTSAA
;
A
#
# COMPACT_ATOMS: atom_id res chain seq x y z
N MET A 1 1.18 -25.36 -9.06
CA MET A 1 1.08 -26.48 -8.10
C MET A 1 0.50 -25.91 -6.81
N THR A 2 -0.79 -26.08 -6.58
CA THR A 2 -1.45 -25.79 -5.31
C THR A 2 -0.92 -26.80 -4.28
N LYS A 3 0.02 -26.37 -3.43
CA LYS A 3 0.45 -27.17 -2.28
C LYS A 3 -0.79 -27.49 -1.45
N ASN A 4 -1.00 -28.75 -1.16
CA ASN A 4 -2.13 -29.19 -0.36
C ASN A 4 -2.03 -28.53 1.01
N LEU A 5 -3.03 -27.73 1.40
CA LEU A 5 -3.05 -27.00 2.68
C LEU A 5 -2.94 -27.93 3.91
N GLU A 6 -3.21 -29.23 3.72
CA GLU A 6 -3.06 -30.26 4.75
C GLU A 6 -1.58 -30.55 5.09
N GLU A 7 -0.64 -30.23 4.18
CA GLU A 7 0.81 -30.37 4.41
C GLU A 7 1.46 -29.11 5.00
N LEU A 8 0.71 -27.98 5.06
CA LEU A 8 1.24 -26.68 5.46
C LEU A 8 0.99 -26.42 6.95
N GLY A 9 1.77 -27.06 7.84
CA GLY A 9 1.91 -26.60 9.23
C GLY A 9 0.61 -26.29 9.99
N VAL A 10 -0.42 -27.14 9.84
CA VAL A 10 -1.73 -26.97 10.50
C VAL A 10 -1.59 -26.71 12.00
N GLU A 11 -0.63 -27.35 12.67
CA GLU A 11 -0.29 -27.17 14.08
C GLU A 11 0.07 -25.71 14.40
N PHE A 12 0.95 -25.10 13.60
CA PHE A 12 1.35 -23.69 13.80
C PHE A 12 0.17 -22.71 13.75
N TYR A 13 -0.72 -22.86 12.78
CA TYR A 13 -1.87 -21.98 12.67
C TYR A 13 -2.87 -22.17 13.80
N HIS A 14 -3.05 -23.40 14.29
CA HIS A 14 -3.92 -23.69 15.44
C HIS A 14 -3.37 -23.06 16.70
N ASP A 15 -2.10 -23.28 17.02
CA ASP A 15 -1.44 -22.73 18.21
C ASP A 15 -1.45 -21.21 18.20
N LEU A 16 -1.22 -20.60 17.02
CA LEU A 16 -1.29 -19.15 16.87
C LEU A 16 -2.70 -18.60 17.14
N TYR A 17 -3.75 -19.28 16.62
CA TYR A 17 -5.13 -18.87 16.88
C TYR A 17 -5.51 -19.05 18.33
N GLU A 18 -5.13 -20.14 18.96
CA GLU A 18 -5.39 -20.37 20.38
C GLU A 18 -4.77 -19.26 21.23
N ALA A 19 -3.51 -18.93 20.96
CA ALA A 19 -2.81 -17.84 21.65
C ALA A 19 -3.43 -16.44 21.38
N LEU A 20 -4.01 -16.22 20.19
CA LEU A 20 -4.70 -14.96 19.87
C LEU A 20 -6.07 -14.84 20.48
N LEU A 21 -6.81 -15.93 20.67
CA LEU A 21 -8.17 -15.89 21.24
C LEU A 21 -8.20 -15.45 22.70
N LEU A 22 -7.12 -15.68 23.44
CA LEU A 22 -7.01 -15.29 24.85
C LEU A 22 -5.72 -14.49 25.08
N PRO A 23 -5.73 -13.17 24.92
CA PRO A 23 -4.56 -12.34 25.18
C PRO A 23 -4.20 -12.32 26.68
N ASP A 24 -2.92 -12.14 26.98
CA ASP A 24 -2.37 -12.20 28.34
C ASP A 24 -3.08 -11.29 29.34
N CYS A 25 -3.53 -10.11 28.89
CA CYS A 25 -4.22 -9.13 29.75
C CYS A 25 -5.57 -9.62 30.32
N VAL A 26 -6.19 -10.64 29.72
CA VAL A 26 -7.46 -11.23 30.18
C VAL A 26 -7.34 -12.71 30.55
N SER A 27 -6.13 -13.28 30.48
CA SER A 27 -5.90 -14.73 30.69
C SER A 27 -6.30 -15.23 32.08
N GLN A 28 -6.31 -14.37 33.10
CA GLN A 28 -6.72 -14.72 34.47
C GLN A 28 -8.23 -14.72 34.68
N ASN A 29 -9.02 -14.19 33.72
CA ASN A 29 -10.47 -14.14 33.84
C ASN A 29 -11.11 -15.45 33.34
N SER A 30 -11.73 -16.21 34.26
CA SER A 30 -12.34 -17.51 33.97
C SER A 30 -13.44 -17.47 32.89
N TYR A 31 -14.20 -16.39 32.81
CA TYR A 31 -15.20 -16.20 31.76
C TYR A 31 -14.58 -16.14 30.37
N PHE A 32 -13.55 -15.30 30.18
CA PHE A 32 -12.85 -15.20 28.90
C PHE A 32 -12.10 -16.47 28.55
N GLN A 33 -11.54 -17.19 29.54
CA GLN A 33 -10.93 -18.50 29.30
C GLN A 33 -11.95 -19.51 28.76
N SER A 34 -13.12 -19.59 29.40
CA SER A 34 -14.19 -20.48 28.95
C SER A 34 -14.68 -20.12 27.54
N GLN A 35 -14.86 -18.82 27.28
CA GLN A 35 -15.27 -18.31 25.97
C GLN A 35 -14.22 -18.61 24.89
N SER A 36 -12.94 -18.36 25.15
CA SER A 36 -11.84 -18.63 24.22
C SER A 36 -11.80 -20.12 23.82
N ARG A 37 -11.91 -21.04 24.80
CA ARG A 37 -11.98 -22.50 24.53
C ARG A 37 -13.18 -22.87 23.66
N LYS A 38 -14.33 -22.23 23.87
CA LYS A 38 -15.55 -22.44 23.08
C LYS A 38 -15.37 -21.92 21.65
N ASP A 39 -14.77 -20.76 21.51
CA ASP A 39 -14.50 -20.14 20.21
C ASP A 39 -13.47 -20.97 19.41
N PHE A 40 -12.43 -21.45 20.07
CA PHE A 40 -11.45 -22.34 19.46
C PHE A 40 -12.07 -23.65 18.98
N ARG A 41 -12.93 -24.28 19.81
CA ARG A 41 -13.71 -25.48 19.39
C ARG A 41 -14.59 -25.19 18.18
N THR A 42 -15.14 -23.98 18.05
CA THR A 42 -15.93 -23.56 16.88
C THR A 42 -15.09 -23.54 15.60
N ILE A 43 -13.79 -23.22 15.67
CA ILE A 43 -12.87 -23.33 14.56
C ILE A 43 -12.56 -24.81 14.26
N LEU A 44 -12.22 -25.58 15.28
CA LEU A 44 -11.82 -27.00 15.15
C LEU A 44 -12.96 -27.93 14.72
N SER A 45 -14.22 -27.59 15.01
CA SER A 45 -15.39 -28.40 14.67
C SER A 45 -15.68 -28.50 13.18
N ARG A 46 -14.93 -27.78 12.33
CA ARG A 46 -15.07 -27.88 10.88
C ARG A 46 -14.39 -29.16 10.38
N SER A 47 -15.04 -29.84 9.44
CA SER A 47 -14.72 -31.21 9.07
C SER A 47 -13.36 -31.36 8.40
N SER A 48 -12.86 -30.35 7.67
CA SER A 48 -11.58 -30.42 6.99
C SER A 48 -10.65 -29.23 7.31
N SER A 49 -9.36 -29.42 7.12
CA SER A 49 -8.35 -28.35 7.22
C SER A 49 -8.65 -27.20 6.24
N SER A 50 -9.12 -27.53 5.05
CA SER A 50 -9.53 -26.53 4.04
C SER A 50 -10.70 -25.67 4.50
N GLU A 51 -11.74 -26.26 5.12
CA GLU A 51 -12.86 -25.51 5.67
C GLU A 51 -12.46 -24.64 6.84
N ARG A 52 -11.59 -25.14 7.74
CA ARG A 52 -11.02 -24.34 8.84
C ARG A 52 -10.27 -23.13 8.31
N PHE A 53 -9.45 -23.35 7.28
CA PHE A 53 -8.67 -22.30 6.67
C PHE A 53 -9.55 -21.26 5.94
N GLN A 54 -10.57 -21.69 5.18
CA GLN A 54 -11.55 -20.80 4.57
C GLN A 54 -12.32 -19.98 5.63
N PHE A 55 -12.66 -20.59 6.74
CA PHE A 55 -13.30 -19.88 7.84
C PHE A 55 -12.41 -18.74 8.34
N CYS A 56 -11.13 -19.01 8.59
CA CYS A 56 -10.19 -18.04 9.12
C CYS A 56 -9.82 -16.94 8.10
N THR A 57 -9.73 -17.27 6.81
CA THR A 57 -9.25 -16.33 5.77
C THR A 57 -10.36 -15.57 5.06
N LYS A 58 -11.57 -16.16 4.94
CA LYS A 58 -12.70 -15.57 4.18
C LYS A 58 -13.90 -15.22 5.08
N THR A 59 -14.27 -16.10 6.03
CA THR A 59 -15.48 -15.90 6.85
C THR A 59 -15.22 -14.96 8.03
N MET A 60 -14.15 -15.17 8.79
CA MET A 60 -13.77 -14.29 9.90
C MET A 60 -13.64 -12.81 9.53
N PRO A 61 -13.00 -12.45 8.39
CA PRO A 61 -12.97 -11.06 7.94
C PRO A 61 -14.34 -10.42 7.70
N LYS A 62 -15.41 -11.20 7.42
CA LYS A 62 -16.77 -10.64 7.32
C LYS A 62 -17.26 -10.13 8.66
N LEU A 63 -16.93 -10.86 9.75
CA LEU A 63 -17.26 -10.42 11.11
C LEU A 63 -16.51 -9.14 11.49
N GLY A 64 -15.21 -9.07 11.15
CA GLY A 64 -14.41 -7.87 11.35
C GLY A 64 -14.96 -6.65 10.60
N LYS A 65 -15.37 -6.83 9.33
CA LYS A 65 -15.99 -5.75 8.55
C LYS A 65 -17.35 -5.32 9.10
N ALA A 66 -18.15 -6.26 9.61
CA ALA A 66 -19.41 -5.92 10.27
C ALA A 66 -19.17 -5.14 11.56
N LEU A 67 -18.11 -5.46 12.32
CA LEU A 67 -17.67 -4.64 13.44
C LEU A 67 -17.34 -3.22 12.97
N ASP A 68 -16.47 -3.06 11.93
CA ASP A 68 -16.05 -1.76 11.43
C ASP A 68 -17.25 -0.90 10.98
N ALA A 69 -18.19 -1.49 10.23
CA ALA A 69 -19.45 -0.84 9.85
C ALA A 69 -20.27 -0.42 11.08
N GLY A 70 -20.40 -1.31 12.09
CA GLY A 70 -21.11 -1.00 13.33
C GLY A 70 -20.47 0.14 14.14
N LEU A 71 -19.13 0.30 14.08
CA LEU A 71 -18.43 1.42 14.72
C LEU A 71 -18.65 2.74 13.98
N VAL A 72 -18.88 2.70 12.67
CA VAL A 72 -19.19 3.88 11.83
C VAL A 72 -20.68 4.27 11.98
N GLU A 73 -21.58 3.29 11.89
CA GLU A 73 -23.04 3.50 11.86
C GLU A 73 -23.68 3.59 13.26
N GLY A 74 -22.90 3.23 14.31
CA GLY A 74 -23.40 3.19 15.68
C GLY A 74 -24.26 1.97 16.00
N LYS A 75 -24.40 1.00 15.09
CA LYS A 75 -25.18 -0.22 15.24
C LYS A 75 -24.56 -1.42 14.55
N PHE A 76 -24.31 -2.47 15.30
CA PHE A 76 -23.77 -3.72 14.79
C PHE A 76 -24.85 -4.62 14.18
N LEU A 77 -24.59 -5.13 12.99
CA LEU A 77 -25.41 -6.13 12.31
C LEU A 77 -24.62 -7.44 12.19
N CYS A 78 -25.07 -8.47 12.92
CA CYS A 78 -24.41 -9.77 12.93
C CYS A 78 -24.50 -10.45 11.54
N PRO A 79 -23.36 -10.81 10.90
CA PRO A 79 -23.38 -11.53 9.63
C PRO A 79 -24.06 -12.90 9.75
N ARG A 80 -24.76 -13.32 8.68
CA ARG A 80 -25.53 -14.58 8.64
C ARG A 80 -24.67 -15.83 8.89
N GLU A 81 -23.40 -15.78 8.60
CA GLU A 81 -22.44 -16.86 8.80
C GLU A 81 -22.13 -17.14 10.28
N PHE A 82 -22.50 -16.23 11.18
CA PHE A 82 -22.26 -16.35 12.61
C PHE A 82 -23.57 -16.55 13.38
N LYS A 83 -23.59 -17.60 14.21
CA LYS A 83 -24.70 -17.82 15.14
C LYS A 83 -24.74 -16.67 16.16
N ARG A 84 -25.91 -16.19 16.46
CA ARG A 84 -26.14 -15.22 17.55
C ARG A 84 -25.91 -15.87 18.91
N SER A 85 -25.51 -15.10 19.88
CA SER A 85 -25.20 -15.60 21.24
C SER A 85 -26.37 -16.31 21.92
N ARG A 86 -27.58 -15.80 21.69
CA ARG A 86 -28.88 -16.38 22.15
C ARG A 86 -30.02 -15.89 21.26
N LYS A 87 -31.21 -16.50 21.43
CA LYS A 87 -32.44 -16.03 20.75
C LYS A 87 -32.69 -14.57 21.13
N GLY A 88 -32.93 -13.71 20.16
CA GLY A 88 -33.14 -12.27 20.37
C GLY A 88 -31.85 -11.44 20.55
N SER A 89 -30.65 -12.04 20.56
CA SER A 89 -29.39 -11.29 20.63
C SER A 89 -29.00 -10.68 19.29
N SER A 90 -28.43 -9.49 19.33
CA SER A 90 -27.84 -8.82 18.16
C SER A 90 -26.36 -9.12 17.98
N ILE A 91 -25.67 -9.65 19.04
CA ILE A 91 -24.22 -9.96 18.97
C ILE A 91 -24.00 -11.45 18.67
N PRO A 92 -22.82 -11.81 18.05
CA PRO A 92 -22.49 -13.18 17.72
C PRO A 92 -22.13 -14.02 18.96
N ALA A 93 -22.28 -15.34 18.87
CA ALA A 93 -21.78 -16.27 19.88
C ALA A 93 -20.24 -16.34 19.89
N PHE A 94 -19.61 -16.14 18.74
CA PHE A 94 -18.16 -16.09 18.60
C PHE A 94 -17.64 -14.75 19.10
N LEU A 95 -16.62 -14.75 19.98
CA LEU A 95 -16.10 -13.57 20.68
C LEU A 95 -17.16 -12.79 21.47
N GLN A 96 -18.22 -13.47 21.93
CA GLN A 96 -19.38 -12.87 22.59
C GLN A 96 -19.00 -11.90 23.72
N GLY A 97 -18.03 -12.29 24.57
CA GLY A 97 -17.58 -11.46 25.69
C GLY A 97 -17.00 -10.12 25.26
N TYR A 98 -16.21 -10.13 24.18
CA TYR A 98 -15.63 -8.91 23.64
C TYR A 98 -16.66 -8.05 22.91
N PHE A 99 -17.59 -8.65 22.15
CA PHE A 99 -18.67 -7.90 21.50
C PHE A 99 -19.59 -7.22 22.51
N ALA A 100 -19.85 -7.85 23.66
CA ALA A 100 -20.67 -7.28 24.73
C ALA A 100 -20.02 -6.08 25.45
N LEU A 101 -18.70 -5.89 25.32
CA LEU A 101 -17.98 -4.70 25.80
C LEU A 101 -18.04 -3.53 24.80
N VAL A 102 -18.55 -3.76 23.60
CA VAL A 102 -18.60 -2.76 22.53
C VAL A 102 -20.04 -2.40 22.17
N PHE A 103 -20.93 -3.40 22.08
CA PHE A 103 -22.32 -3.22 21.66
C PHE A 103 -23.31 -3.80 22.69
N ASN A 104 -24.44 -3.15 22.79
CA ASN A 104 -25.57 -3.69 23.54
C ASN A 104 -26.01 -5.02 22.90
N TRP A 105 -26.07 -6.07 23.70
CA TRP A 105 -26.36 -7.41 23.19
C TRP A 105 -27.82 -7.59 22.69
N GLN A 106 -28.78 -6.75 23.14
CA GLN A 106 -30.21 -6.85 22.76
C GLN A 106 -30.45 -6.21 21.37
N ASP A 107 -30.08 -4.96 21.20
CA ASP A 107 -30.43 -4.15 20.05
C ASP A 107 -29.25 -3.90 19.07
N GLY A 108 -28.01 -4.19 19.51
CA GLY A 108 -26.79 -4.02 18.71
C GLY A 108 -26.28 -2.59 18.65
N PHE A 109 -26.86 -1.65 19.38
CA PHE A 109 -26.34 -0.28 19.41
C PHE A 109 -24.98 -0.21 20.10
N LEU A 110 -24.13 0.68 19.60
CA LEU A 110 -22.82 0.99 20.19
C LEU A 110 -23.04 1.49 21.62
N LEU A 111 -22.28 0.95 22.57
CA LEU A 111 -22.32 1.43 23.95
C LEU A 111 -21.84 2.88 24.04
N PRO A 112 -22.30 3.68 25.00
CA PRO A 112 -21.81 5.04 25.22
C PRO A 112 -20.30 5.09 25.48
N ASP A 113 -19.79 4.10 26.20
CA ASP A 113 -18.37 3.92 26.49
C ASP A 113 -17.88 2.52 26.08
N PRO A 114 -17.66 2.26 24.77
CA PRO A 114 -17.21 0.96 24.28
C PRO A 114 -15.72 0.76 24.59
N ASP A 115 -15.36 -0.45 24.97
CA ASP A 115 -13.97 -0.82 25.25
C ASP A 115 -13.12 -0.87 23.96
N VAL A 116 -12.18 0.05 23.85
CA VAL A 116 -11.26 0.15 22.68
C VAL A 116 -10.35 -1.07 22.58
N SER A 117 -9.96 -1.68 23.72
CA SER A 117 -9.12 -2.89 23.73
C SER A 117 -9.89 -4.09 23.19
N ALA A 118 -11.20 -4.20 23.49
CA ALA A 118 -12.08 -5.21 22.91
C ALA A 118 -12.21 -5.03 21.39
N VAL A 119 -12.39 -3.79 20.88
CA VAL A 119 -12.39 -3.50 19.44
C VAL A 119 -11.08 -3.94 18.79
N LYS A 120 -9.94 -3.55 19.35
CA LYS A 120 -8.62 -3.94 18.88
C LYS A 120 -8.47 -5.47 18.83
N HIS A 121 -8.93 -6.16 19.88
CA HIS A 121 -8.82 -7.61 19.98
C HIS A 121 -9.72 -8.34 18.97
N ILE A 122 -11.00 -7.95 18.84
CA ILE A 122 -11.91 -8.53 17.84
C ILE A 122 -11.31 -8.37 16.44
N ARG A 123 -10.80 -7.20 16.12
CA ARG A 123 -10.15 -6.92 14.83
C ARG A 123 -8.91 -7.80 14.61
N GLN A 124 -8.06 -7.97 15.63
CA GLN A 124 -6.88 -8.83 15.53
C GLN A 124 -7.26 -10.28 15.19
N VAL A 125 -8.24 -10.85 15.90
CA VAL A 125 -8.69 -12.22 15.65
C VAL A 125 -9.34 -12.35 14.27
N CYS A 126 -10.18 -11.38 13.88
CA CYS A 126 -10.91 -11.43 12.61
C CYS A 126 -10.03 -11.23 11.37
N PHE A 127 -8.93 -10.49 11.46
CA PHE A 127 -8.15 -10.10 10.28
C PHE A 127 -6.75 -10.73 10.21
N VAL A 128 -6.37 -11.59 11.16
CA VAL A 128 -5.02 -12.16 11.25
C VAL A 128 -4.53 -12.77 9.93
N PHE A 129 -5.36 -13.56 9.22
CA PHE A 129 -5.02 -14.22 7.97
C PHE A 129 -5.70 -13.62 6.73
N TYR A 130 -6.30 -12.44 6.87
CA TYR A 130 -6.98 -11.79 5.76
C TYR A 130 -6.08 -11.45 4.56
N LYS A 131 -4.80 -11.15 4.83
CA LYS A 131 -3.80 -10.78 3.82
C LYS A 131 -2.91 -11.93 3.38
N LEU A 132 -3.21 -13.16 3.82
CA LEU A 132 -2.37 -14.30 3.51
C LEU A 132 -2.37 -14.57 2.00
N GLU A 133 -1.18 -14.64 1.41
CA GLU A 133 -0.95 -14.81 -0.02
C GLU A 133 -1.14 -16.27 -0.43
N LEU A 134 -2.37 -16.60 -0.75
CA LEU A 134 -2.78 -17.93 -1.20
C LEU A 134 -2.76 -18.00 -2.73
N GLY A 135 -2.62 -19.21 -3.27
CA GLY A 135 -2.94 -19.45 -4.68
C GLY A 135 -4.42 -19.21 -4.96
N TYR A 136 -4.73 -18.63 -6.09
CA TYR A 136 -6.09 -18.30 -6.51
C TYR A 136 -6.66 -19.37 -7.44
N LYS A 137 -7.99 -19.52 -7.41
CA LYS A 137 -8.71 -20.34 -8.37
C LYS A 137 -8.87 -19.58 -9.69
N ALA A 138 -8.92 -20.32 -10.79
CA ALA A 138 -9.15 -19.75 -12.13
C ALA A 138 -10.40 -18.85 -12.20
N GLU A 139 -11.45 -19.19 -11.45
CA GLU A 139 -12.68 -18.38 -11.35
C GLU A 139 -12.45 -17.03 -10.67
N GLU A 140 -11.58 -16.98 -9.65
CA GLU A 140 -11.24 -15.74 -8.95
C GLU A 140 -10.41 -14.82 -9.85
N GLU A 141 -9.49 -15.39 -10.63
CA GLU A 141 -8.70 -14.67 -11.63
C GLU A 141 -9.57 -14.15 -12.79
N ALA A 142 -10.44 -15.00 -13.34
CA ALA A 142 -11.37 -14.63 -14.41
C ALA A 142 -12.31 -13.50 -13.99
N LYS A 143 -12.78 -13.50 -12.73
CA LYS A 143 -13.62 -12.43 -12.18
C LYS A 143 -12.90 -11.09 -12.15
N VAL A 144 -11.61 -11.07 -11.78
CA VAL A 144 -10.82 -9.84 -11.74
C VAL A 144 -10.61 -9.28 -13.15
N ILE A 145 -10.34 -10.15 -14.13
CA ILE A 145 -10.19 -9.77 -15.54
C ILE A 145 -11.51 -9.21 -16.09
N ALA A 146 -12.64 -9.89 -15.85
CA ALA A 146 -13.95 -9.44 -16.27
C ALA A 146 -14.34 -8.06 -15.67
N ASN A 147 -14.00 -7.82 -14.41
CA ASN A 147 -14.22 -6.52 -13.78
C ASN A 147 -13.36 -5.40 -14.43
N PHE A 148 -12.12 -5.72 -14.79
CA PHE A 148 -11.24 -4.80 -15.50
C PHE A 148 -11.82 -4.42 -16.89
N GLU A 149 -12.32 -5.39 -17.66
CA GLU A 149 -12.97 -5.17 -18.97
C GLU A 149 -14.28 -4.38 -18.83
N ALA A 150 -15.10 -4.72 -17.85
CA ALA A 150 -16.35 -4.00 -17.58
C ALA A 150 -16.08 -2.52 -17.25
N THR A 151 -14.99 -2.23 -16.53
CA THR A 151 -14.60 -0.85 -16.20
C THR A 151 -14.25 -0.06 -17.48
N GLU A 152 -13.52 -0.66 -18.44
CA GLU A 152 -13.23 0.00 -19.73
C GLU A 152 -14.50 0.33 -20.52
N SER A 153 -15.45 -0.62 -20.55
CA SER A 153 -16.73 -0.40 -21.22
C SER A 153 -17.57 0.72 -20.59
N GLU A 154 -17.53 0.84 -19.26
CA GLU A 154 -18.18 1.95 -18.56
C GLU A 154 -17.53 3.29 -18.87
N LEU A 155 -16.19 3.35 -18.97
CA LEU A 155 -15.46 4.58 -19.31
C LEU A 155 -15.70 5.04 -20.75
N GLU A 156 -16.01 4.14 -21.66
CA GLU A 156 -16.29 4.48 -23.06
C GLU A 156 -17.55 5.37 -23.24
N THR A 157 -18.50 5.25 -22.31
CA THR A 157 -19.75 6.01 -22.33
C THR A 157 -19.68 7.30 -21.50
N LEU A 158 -18.57 7.56 -20.83
CA LEU A 158 -18.40 8.73 -19.97
C LEU A 158 -18.11 9.98 -20.80
N ASP A 159 -18.93 11.02 -20.64
CA ASP A 159 -18.72 12.35 -21.23
C ASP A 159 -18.61 13.41 -20.12
N LEU A 160 -17.45 14.04 -20.01
CA LEU A 160 -17.17 15.10 -19.05
C LEU A 160 -17.19 16.51 -19.64
N ALA A 161 -17.63 16.69 -20.92
CA ALA A 161 -17.60 17.97 -21.60
C ALA A 161 -18.42 19.07 -20.88
N SER A 162 -19.54 18.71 -20.27
CA SER A 162 -20.40 19.62 -19.53
C SER A 162 -20.07 19.74 -18.04
N ASN A 163 -19.14 18.93 -17.52
CA ASN A 163 -18.83 18.90 -16.09
C ASN A 163 -18.09 20.18 -15.64
N LEU A 164 -18.78 21.01 -14.84
CA LEU A 164 -18.26 22.29 -14.37
C LEU A 164 -17.10 22.14 -13.39
N ASP A 165 -17.11 21.09 -12.56
CA ASP A 165 -16.02 20.87 -11.59
C ASP A 165 -14.73 20.52 -12.30
N VAL A 166 -14.80 19.74 -13.39
CA VAL A 166 -13.66 19.42 -14.25
C VAL A 166 -13.12 20.69 -14.95
N LYS A 167 -14.01 21.60 -15.42
CA LYS A 167 -13.58 22.87 -16.03
C LYS A 167 -12.84 23.76 -15.03
N ILE A 168 -13.38 23.91 -13.80
CA ILE A 168 -12.74 24.67 -12.73
C ILE A 168 -11.41 24.04 -12.32
N ALA A 169 -11.36 22.69 -12.26
CA ALA A 169 -10.13 21.96 -11.97
C ALA A 169 -9.04 22.24 -13.02
N ALA A 170 -9.40 22.29 -14.31
CA ALA A 170 -8.49 22.64 -15.40
C ALA A 170 -7.93 24.07 -15.24
N ASP A 171 -8.81 25.02 -14.94
CA ASP A 171 -8.41 26.42 -14.73
C ASP A 171 -7.45 26.55 -13.56
N MET A 172 -7.72 25.89 -12.41
CA MET A 172 -6.83 25.86 -11.25
C MET A 172 -5.49 25.16 -11.53
N THR A 173 -5.49 24.16 -12.40
CA THR A 173 -4.30 23.41 -12.81
C THR A 173 -3.32 24.26 -13.60
N GLY A 174 -3.79 24.99 -14.61
CA GLY A 174 -2.96 25.76 -15.55
C GLY A 174 -2.75 27.23 -15.17
N GLY A 175 -3.52 27.74 -14.23
CA GLY A 175 -3.44 29.12 -13.76
C GLY A 175 -4.71 29.91 -14.00
N THR A 176 -5.30 30.42 -12.94
CA THR A 176 -6.51 31.24 -12.96
C THR A 176 -6.56 32.19 -11.76
N ILE A 177 -7.43 33.20 -11.86
CA ILE A 177 -7.86 34.01 -10.74
C ILE A 177 -9.25 33.53 -10.33
N PHE A 178 -9.36 32.86 -9.21
CA PHE A 178 -10.61 32.37 -8.66
C PHE A 178 -10.92 33.05 -7.31
N ASN A 179 -12.07 33.72 -7.22
CA ASN A 179 -12.45 34.48 -6.02
C ASN A 179 -11.33 35.40 -5.50
N ASN A 180 -10.75 36.23 -6.38
CA ASN A 180 -9.63 37.14 -6.12
C ASN A 180 -8.34 36.44 -5.62
N THR A 181 -8.20 35.15 -5.85
CA THR A 181 -7.01 34.38 -5.49
C THR A 181 -6.35 33.83 -6.75
N VAL A 182 -5.06 34.09 -6.93
CA VAL A 182 -4.27 33.48 -8.01
C VAL A 182 -3.98 32.04 -7.62
N ILE A 183 -4.38 31.10 -8.47
CA ILE A 183 -4.12 29.67 -8.31
C ILE A 183 -3.42 29.21 -9.59
N ASN A 184 -2.26 28.61 -9.43
CA ASN A 184 -1.48 28.04 -10.53
C ASN A 184 -0.72 26.82 -9.99
N ILE A 185 -1.23 25.63 -10.23
CA ILE A 185 -0.61 24.42 -9.66
C ILE A 185 0.53 23.95 -10.55
N PHE A 186 0.33 23.80 -11.85
CA PHE A 186 1.31 23.22 -12.78
C PHE A 186 1.83 24.18 -13.84
N GLY A 187 1.34 25.41 -13.92
CA GLY A 187 1.71 26.33 -15.02
C GLY A 187 3.21 26.65 -15.09
N ASN A 188 3.96 26.43 -14.02
CA ASN A 188 5.41 26.66 -13.96
C ASN A 188 6.22 25.35 -13.94
N LEU A 189 5.59 24.19 -14.15
CA LEU A 189 6.30 22.92 -14.22
C LEU A 189 6.89 22.73 -15.62
N ASP A 190 8.20 22.59 -15.71
CA ASP A 190 8.84 22.07 -16.91
C ASP A 190 8.79 20.52 -16.88
N PRO A 191 8.00 19.87 -17.75
CA PRO A 191 7.91 18.43 -17.81
C PRO A 191 9.12 17.76 -18.47
N LYS A 192 10.01 18.53 -19.10
CA LYS A 192 11.25 18.02 -19.72
C LYS A 192 12.41 17.93 -18.73
N ASP A 193 12.34 18.65 -17.59
CA ASP A 193 13.34 18.55 -16.52
C ASP A 193 13.09 17.28 -15.69
N ILE A 194 13.44 16.13 -16.27
CA ILE A 194 13.29 14.81 -15.68
C ILE A 194 14.61 14.06 -15.52
N ASN A 195 14.68 13.21 -14.52
CA ASN A 195 15.75 12.24 -14.31
C ASN A 195 15.18 10.82 -14.44
N PRO A 196 15.19 10.23 -15.65
CA PRO A 196 14.68 8.89 -15.88
C PRO A 196 15.44 7.84 -15.06
N LYS A 197 14.73 6.76 -14.68
CA LYS A 197 15.32 5.64 -13.95
C LYS A 197 14.47 4.38 -14.11
N HIS A 198 15.06 3.21 -13.85
CA HIS A 198 14.29 1.97 -13.81
C HIS A 198 13.61 1.75 -12.47
N GLY A 199 12.36 1.32 -12.51
CA GLY A 199 11.65 0.79 -11.35
C GLY A 199 12.08 -0.66 -11.02
N PRO A 200 11.81 -1.14 -9.80
CA PRO A 200 12.15 -2.51 -9.39
C PRO A 200 11.20 -3.57 -9.99
N GLY A 201 10.03 -3.16 -10.49
CA GLY A 201 8.97 -4.05 -11.00
C GLY A 201 9.31 -4.76 -12.30
N ALA A 202 8.47 -5.71 -12.70
CA ALA A 202 8.50 -6.33 -14.01
C ALA A 202 8.10 -5.33 -15.10
N VAL A 203 8.61 -5.51 -16.32
CA VAL A 203 8.23 -4.76 -17.52
C VAL A 203 7.51 -5.68 -18.51
N ALA A 204 6.66 -5.11 -19.36
CA ALA A 204 5.87 -5.86 -20.34
C ALA A 204 6.73 -6.63 -21.34
N THR A 205 7.86 -6.06 -21.71
CA THR A 205 8.85 -6.59 -22.65
C THR A 205 9.70 -7.73 -22.08
N GLY A 206 9.65 -7.94 -20.74
CA GLY A 206 10.18 -9.13 -20.06
C GLY A 206 11.60 -9.02 -19.52
N GLU A 207 12.30 -7.91 -19.72
CA GLU A 207 13.66 -7.66 -19.22
C GLU A 207 13.69 -7.69 -17.69
N LYS A 208 14.76 -8.27 -17.14
CA LYS A 208 14.95 -8.43 -15.70
C LYS A 208 16.33 -7.95 -15.27
N GLY A 209 16.38 -7.35 -14.09
CA GLY A 209 17.64 -6.94 -13.47
C GLY A 209 18.45 -6.03 -14.41
N GLU A 210 19.61 -6.50 -14.82
CA GLU A 210 20.55 -5.75 -15.66
C GLU A 210 20.11 -5.61 -17.13
N GLU A 211 19.31 -6.54 -17.64
CA GLU A 211 18.79 -6.47 -19.02
C GLU A 211 17.98 -5.19 -19.27
N LYS A 212 17.43 -4.59 -18.21
CA LYS A 212 16.70 -3.31 -18.28
C LYS A 212 17.57 -2.13 -18.75
N TRP A 213 18.89 -2.25 -18.70
CA TRP A 213 19.81 -1.20 -19.16
C TRP A 213 20.13 -1.29 -20.64
N ASN A 214 19.50 -2.22 -21.36
CA ASN A 214 19.65 -2.40 -22.80
C ASN A 214 18.32 -2.06 -23.50
N PHE A 215 18.19 -0.81 -23.94
CA PHE A 215 17.04 -0.35 -24.69
C PHE A 215 17.05 -0.97 -26.08
N LYS A 216 15.86 -1.37 -26.56
CA LYS A 216 15.71 -2.08 -27.84
C LYS A 216 14.74 -1.40 -28.78
N THR A 217 13.81 -0.60 -28.24
CA THR A 217 12.72 -0.02 -29.01
C THR A 217 12.68 1.50 -28.85
N LEU A 218 12.64 2.19 -29.96
CA LEU A 218 12.35 3.61 -30.03
C LEU A 218 10.86 3.79 -30.33
N TYR A 219 10.13 4.28 -29.34
CA TYR A 219 8.73 4.63 -29.51
C TYR A 219 8.61 6.08 -29.98
N GLU A 220 8.07 6.29 -31.17
CA GLU A 220 7.95 7.65 -31.76
C GLU A 220 7.16 8.63 -30.88
N PRO A 221 6.06 8.24 -30.21
CA PRO A 221 5.37 9.14 -29.29
C PRO A 221 6.27 9.65 -28.16
N ILE A 222 7.10 8.78 -27.56
CA ILE A 222 8.05 9.19 -26.53
C ILE A 222 9.13 10.08 -27.12
N HIS A 223 9.73 9.64 -28.22
CA HIS A 223 10.85 10.33 -28.87
C HIS A 223 10.50 11.75 -29.30
N SER A 224 9.25 11.99 -29.74
CA SER A 224 8.76 13.31 -30.14
C SER A 224 8.73 14.34 -28.99
N VAL A 225 8.67 13.89 -27.74
CA VAL A 225 8.65 14.72 -26.53
C VAL A 225 9.97 14.66 -25.78
N TYR A 226 10.53 13.48 -25.68
CA TYR A 226 11.76 13.13 -24.98
C TYR A 226 12.73 12.45 -25.95
N PRO A 227 13.52 13.21 -26.70
CA PRO A 227 14.50 12.63 -27.62
C PRO A 227 15.43 11.65 -26.89
N TYR A 228 15.49 10.39 -27.32
CA TYR A 228 16.23 9.33 -26.63
C TYR A 228 17.69 9.67 -26.41
N TRP A 229 18.31 10.32 -27.38
CA TRP A 229 19.70 10.75 -27.29
C TRP A 229 19.98 11.75 -26.15
N GLN A 230 18.95 12.46 -25.63
CA GLN A 230 19.09 13.36 -24.48
C GLN A 230 18.90 12.66 -23.12
N TYR A 231 18.10 11.60 -23.06
CA TYR A 231 17.65 11.00 -21.81
C TYR A 231 18.12 9.56 -21.59
N THR A 232 18.85 8.98 -22.56
CA THR A 232 19.41 7.64 -22.47
C THR A 232 20.88 7.69 -22.89
N MET A 233 21.68 6.75 -22.40
CA MET A 233 23.03 6.50 -22.91
C MET A 233 22.96 5.34 -23.88
N MET A 234 23.35 5.58 -25.12
CA MET A 234 23.34 4.57 -26.16
C MET A 234 24.77 4.15 -26.49
N PRO A 235 25.00 2.84 -26.73
CA PRO A 235 26.27 2.40 -27.30
C PRO A 235 26.34 2.87 -28.76
N GLY A 236 27.38 3.60 -29.12
CA GLY A 236 27.59 4.07 -30.49
C GLY A 236 28.38 5.35 -30.55
N GLU A 237 28.81 5.72 -31.75
CA GLU A 237 29.42 7.01 -31.99
C GLU A 237 28.32 8.09 -32.02
N TYR A 238 28.52 9.11 -31.20
CA TYR A 238 27.64 10.29 -31.20
C TYR A 238 28.19 11.31 -32.18
N ASP A 239 27.45 11.56 -33.27
CA ASP A 239 27.70 12.69 -34.15
C ASP A 239 26.84 13.89 -33.69
N SER A 240 27.48 14.99 -33.32
CA SER A 240 26.79 16.22 -32.94
C SER A 240 25.94 16.83 -34.07
N ASN A 241 26.25 16.52 -35.33
CA ASN A 241 25.51 16.98 -36.50
C ASN A 241 24.33 16.05 -36.84
N ASP A 242 24.38 14.79 -36.41
CA ASP A 242 23.29 13.82 -36.56
C ASP A 242 23.14 12.98 -35.27
N PRO A 243 22.50 13.54 -34.24
CA PRO A 243 22.27 12.81 -32.98
C PRO A 243 21.40 11.55 -33.14
N GLU A 244 20.65 11.45 -34.23
CA GLU A 244 19.80 10.28 -34.53
C GLU A 244 20.64 9.06 -34.96
N SER A 245 21.86 9.26 -35.45
CA SER A 245 22.72 8.16 -35.88
C SER A 245 22.99 7.14 -34.77
N ALA A 246 23.13 7.61 -33.52
CA ALA A 246 23.32 6.76 -32.33
C ALA A 246 22.10 5.87 -32.02
N LEU A 247 20.92 6.15 -32.61
CA LEU A 247 19.66 5.42 -32.38
C LEU A 247 19.37 4.39 -33.48
N SER A 248 20.24 4.29 -34.51
CA SER A 248 20.02 3.42 -35.68
C SER A 248 19.85 1.93 -35.36
N HIS A 249 20.39 1.49 -34.23
CA HIS A 249 20.26 0.10 -33.74
C HIS A 249 18.92 -0.21 -33.05
N LEU A 250 18.10 0.79 -32.74
CA LEU A 250 16.81 0.60 -32.12
C LEU A 250 15.71 0.29 -33.14
N ALA A 251 14.87 -0.67 -32.82
CA ALA A 251 13.66 -0.92 -33.61
C ALA A 251 12.68 0.24 -33.43
N ARG A 252 12.31 0.96 -34.50
CA ARG A 252 11.36 2.07 -34.44
C ARG A 252 9.92 1.54 -34.38
N SER A 253 9.12 2.07 -33.45
CA SER A 253 7.70 1.79 -33.31
C SER A 253 6.90 3.09 -33.44
N PRO A 254 6.14 3.28 -34.54
CA PRO A 254 5.29 4.46 -34.72
C PRO A 254 4.09 4.42 -33.80
N GLU A 255 3.64 3.22 -33.39
CA GLU A 255 2.57 3.04 -32.42
C GLU A 255 3.08 3.24 -31.00
N GLY A 256 2.14 3.59 -30.11
CA GLY A 256 2.40 3.64 -28.68
C GLY A 256 2.69 2.26 -28.07
N GLY A 257 3.20 2.25 -26.85
CA GLY A 257 3.49 1.04 -26.10
C GLY A 257 2.24 0.20 -25.84
N THR A 258 2.45 -1.09 -25.66
CA THR A 258 1.40 -2.03 -25.23
C THR A 258 1.83 -2.63 -23.91
N ALA A 259 1.07 -2.34 -22.86
CA ALA A 259 1.28 -2.91 -21.53
C ALA A 259 0.88 -4.39 -21.48
N LYS A 260 1.22 -5.09 -20.40
CA LYS A 260 0.87 -6.51 -20.21
C LYS A 260 0.30 -6.75 -18.83
N VAL A 261 -0.88 -7.36 -18.79
CA VAL A 261 -1.55 -7.72 -17.54
C VAL A 261 -0.81 -8.83 -16.81
N VAL A 262 -0.58 -8.61 -15.53
CA VAL A 262 -0.02 -9.55 -14.58
C VAL A 262 -0.91 -9.59 -13.33
N LEU A 263 -1.28 -10.79 -12.90
CA LEU A 263 -2.03 -10.98 -11.66
C LEU A 263 -1.06 -11.19 -10.50
N VAL A 264 -1.14 -10.33 -9.49
CA VAL A 264 -0.26 -10.40 -8.30
C VAL A 264 -1.08 -10.67 -7.05
N PRO A 265 -0.52 -11.35 -6.04
CA PRO A 265 -1.21 -11.58 -4.76
C PRO A 265 -1.63 -10.27 -4.10
N LYS A 266 -2.86 -10.24 -3.55
CA LYS A 266 -3.40 -9.09 -2.81
C LYS A 266 -3.93 -9.48 -1.44
N ASP A 267 -4.93 -10.34 -1.43
CA ASP A 267 -5.56 -10.83 -0.20
C ASP A 267 -6.27 -12.17 -0.47
N SER A 268 -6.89 -12.74 0.55
CA SER A 268 -7.55 -14.06 0.48
C SER A 268 -8.76 -14.14 -0.47
N ARG A 269 -9.21 -13.05 -1.07
CA ARG A 269 -10.40 -13.00 -1.95
C ARG A 269 -10.06 -13.11 -3.43
N GLY A 270 -8.88 -12.65 -3.82
CA GLY A 270 -8.45 -12.67 -5.22
C GLY A 270 -7.18 -11.85 -5.46
N PRO A 271 -6.57 -12.02 -6.64
CA PRO A 271 -5.38 -11.27 -7.03
C PRO A 271 -5.69 -9.79 -7.30
N ARG A 272 -4.64 -8.99 -7.37
CA ARG A 272 -4.68 -7.66 -7.95
C ARG A 272 -4.21 -7.73 -9.40
N LEU A 273 -4.93 -7.08 -10.29
CA LEU A 273 -4.50 -6.91 -11.66
C LEU A 273 -3.53 -5.73 -11.73
N ILE A 274 -2.35 -5.96 -12.28
CA ILE A 274 -1.36 -4.94 -12.61
C ILE A 274 -1.11 -5.02 -14.11
N SER A 275 -1.00 -3.89 -14.78
CA SER A 275 -0.61 -3.83 -16.18
C SER A 275 0.81 -3.27 -16.25
N ALA A 276 1.77 -4.15 -16.47
CA ALA A 276 3.18 -3.77 -16.57
C ALA A 276 3.42 -2.98 -17.86
N GLU A 277 4.15 -1.88 -17.77
CA GLU A 277 4.51 -1.06 -18.93
C GLU A 277 5.74 -1.62 -19.66
N PRO A 278 5.95 -1.30 -20.97
CA PRO A 278 7.19 -1.57 -21.67
C PRO A 278 8.40 -0.92 -20.98
N LEU A 279 9.59 -1.45 -21.24
CA LEU A 279 10.84 -1.02 -20.61
C LEU A 279 11.07 0.49 -20.75
N GLU A 280 10.96 1.01 -21.96
CA GLU A 280 11.23 2.40 -22.31
C GLU A 280 10.16 3.32 -21.69
N TYR A 281 8.88 2.92 -21.71
CA TYR A 281 7.81 3.65 -21.04
C TYR A 281 8.11 3.80 -19.54
N MET A 282 8.41 2.70 -18.88
CA MET A 282 8.72 2.72 -17.43
C MET A 282 9.93 3.62 -17.12
N TRP A 283 10.94 3.68 -17.99
CA TRP A 283 12.11 4.53 -17.83
C TRP A 283 11.72 6.01 -17.75
N PHE A 284 11.00 6.50 -18.75
CA PHE A 284 10.58 7.90 -18.82
C PHE A 284 9.49 8.25 -17.81
N GLU A 285 8.53 7.35 -17.61
CA GLU A 285 7.46 7.52 -16.62
C GLU A 285 8.01 7.73 -15.20
N GLN A 286 9.02 6.98 -14.80
CA GLN A 286 9.65 7.15 -13.49
C GLN A 286 10.28 8.53 -13.35
N GLY A 287 10.85 9.07 -14.42
CA GLY A 287 11.41 10.43 -14.44
C GLY A 287 10.32 11.49 -14.26
N LEU A 288 9.29 11.47 -15.12
CA LEU A 288 8.19 12.43 -15.07
C LEU A 288 7.37 12.29 -13.78
N GLY A 289 7.09 11.05 -13.35
CA GLY A 289 6.39 10.78 -12.08
C GLY A 289 7.12 11.37 -10.89
N ALA A 290 8.44 11.19 -10.80
CA ALA A 290 9.26 11.79 -9.74
C ALA A 290 9.22 13.33 -9.78
N ARG A 291 9.19 13.93 -10.98
CA ARG A 291 9.08 15.38 -11.16
C ARG A 291 7.73 15.90 -10.67
N ILE A 292 6.61 15.24 -11.05
CA ILE A 292 5.26 15.59 -10.60
C ILE A 292 5.15 15.43 -9.08
N VAL A 293 5.58 14.31 -8.52
CA VAL A 293 5.58 14.05 -7.07
C VAL A 293 6.37 15.13 -6.32
N SER A 294 7.59 15.44 -6.77
CA SER A 294 8.42 16.48 -6.14
C SER A 294 7.76 17.86 -6.20
N HIS A 295 7.09 18.17 -7.31
CA HIS A 295 6.38 19.45 -7.49
C HIS A 295 5.19 19.56 -6.53
N LEU A 296 4.35 18.53 -6.44
CA LEU A 296 3.17 18.53 -5.57
C LEU A 296 3.52 18.49 -4.08
N GLU A 297 4.51 17.69 -3.67
CA GLU A 297 4.89 17.57 -2.26
C GLU A 297 5.66 18.78 -1.71
N LYS A 298 6.34 19.54 -2.57
CA LYS A 298 7.13 20.71 -2.18
C LYS A 298 6.44 22.04 -2.48
N GLY A 299 5.58 22.04 -3.51
CA GLY A 299 4.91 23.23 -4.01
C GLY A 299 3.78 23.74 -3.13
N TYR A 300 3.53 25.04 -3.18
CA TYR A 300 2.34 25.63 -2.61
C TYR A 300 1.25 25.71 -3.69
N PRO A 301 0.00 25.36 -3.40
CA PRO A 301 -0.60 25.07 -2.08
C PRO A 301 -0.74 23.57 -1.76
N THR A 302 -0.15 22.67 -2.54
CA THR A 302 -0.35 21.21 -2.47
C THR A 302 0.46 20.53 -1.36
N ARG A 303 1.50 21.19 -0.86
CA ARG A 303 2.40 20.63 0.15
C ARG A 303 1.65 20.24 1.43
N GLY A 304 1.69 18.94 1.75
CA GLY A 304 1.01 18.35 2.89
C GLY A 304 -0.44 17.98 2.63
N GLN A 305 -1.03 18.38 1.50
CA GLN A 305 -2.37 18.01 1.07
C GLN A 305 -2.35 16.84 0.08
N VAL A 306 -1.41 16.85 -0.87
CA VAL A 306 -1.22 15.74 -1.82
C VAL A 306 0.11 15.09 -1.50
N ASN A 307 0.08 13.87 -0.97
CA ASN A 307 1.25 13.18 -0.44
C ASN A 307 1.45 11.84 -1.18
N PHE A 308 2.73 11.45 -1.35
CA PHE A 308 3.13 10.21 -2.02
C PHE A 308 4.20 9.45 -1.25
N THR A 309 5.14 10.17 -0.63
CA THR A 309 6.29 9.59 0.07
C THR A 309 6.05 9.37 1.55
N SER A 310 5.08 10.07 2.14
CA SER A 310 4.76 9.96 3.57
C SER A 310 3.26 9.84 3.81
N GLN A 311 2.87 8.80 4.51
CA GLN A 311 1.50 8.54 4.97
C GLN A 311 1.16 9.25 6.30
N ALA A 312 2.12 9.98 6.87
CA ALA A 312 2.02 10.49 8.24
C ALA A 312 0.83 11.44 8.45
N ILE A 313 0.51 12.28 7.45
CA ILE A 313 -0.64 13.20 7.53
C ILE A 313 -1.96 12.46 7.57
N ASN A 314 -2.19 11.50 6.67
CA ASN A 314 -3.42 10.73 6.63
C ASN A 314 -3.60 9.92 7.92
N ARG A 315 -2.53 9.29 8.43
CA ARG A 315 -2.52 8.57 9.71
C ARG A 315 -2.82 9.50 10.90
N TYR A 316 -2.24 10.71 10.90
CA TYR A 316 -2.53 11.73 11.91
C TYR A 316 -4.00 12.12 11.91
N LEU A 317 -4.56 12.40 10.72
CA LEU A 317 -5.95 12.81 10.57
C LEU A 317 -6.91 11.69 10.96
N SER A 318 -6.61 10.43 10.63
CA SER A 318 -7.41 9.27 11.07
C SER A 318 -7.48 9.17 12.60
N LEU A 319 -6.33 9.26 13.28
CA LEU A 319 -6.30 9.25 14.76
C LEU A 319 -7.04 10.45 15.36
N LYS A 320 -6.75 11.64 14.88
CA LYS A 320 -7.31 12.89 15.44
C LYS A 320 -8.82 13.00 15.20
N SER A 321 -9.31 12.54 14.04
CA SER A 321 -10.73 12.64 13.68
C SER A 321 -11.58 11.47 14.21
N SER A 322 -10.95 10.44 14.78
CA SER A 322 -11.68 9.35 15.44
C SER A 322 -12.16 9.70 16.86
N THR A 323 -11.90 10.92 17.32
CA THR A 323 -12.37 11.41 18.62
C THR A 323 -12.63 12.92 18.56
N LEU A 324 -13.60 13.40 19.34
CA LEU A 324 -13.82 14.83 19.58
C LEU A 324 -12.97 15.37 20.73
N GLN A 325 -12.47 14.48 21.58
CA GLN A 325 -11.64 14.84 22.72
C GLN A 325 -10.21 15.14 22.27
N ASP A 326 -9.56 16.12 22.90
CA ASP A 326 -8.16 16.45 22.63
C ASP A 326 -7.22 15.49 23.39
N ILE A 327 -7.25 14.23 22.99
CA ILE A 327 -6.44 13.17 23.60
C ILE A 327 -5.08 13.15 22.93
N MET A 328 -4.03 13.21 23.74
CA MET A 328 -2.65 12.99 23.32
C MET A 328 -2.26 11.54 23.55
N SER A 329 -2.64 10.65 22.63
CA SER A 329 -2.26 9.23 22.71
C SER A 329 -0.78 9.00 22.32
N PRO A 330 -0.12 7.92 22.83
CA PRO A 330 1.24 7.58 22.40
C PRO A 330 1.37 7.39 20.88
N GLU A 331 0.33 6.87 20.25
CA GLU A 331 0.26 6.68 18.80
C GLU A 331 0.27 8.04 18.07
N LEU A 332 -0.49 9.01 18.57
CA LEU A 332 -0.54 10.36 18.00
C LEU A 332 0.83 11.07 18.13
N VAL A 333 1.50 10.93 19.29
CA VAL A 333 2.86 11.45 19.49
C VAL A 333 3.85 10.88 18.47
N ASN A 334 3.77 9.58 18.19
CA ASN A 334 4.63 8.93 17.21
C ASN A 334 4.38 9.44 15.80
N VAL A 335 3.11 9.56 15.39
CA VAL A 335 2.75 10.07 14.06
C VAL A 335 3.16 11.55 13.89
N VAL A 336 3.01 12.38 14.92
CA VAL A 336 3.51 13.77 14.89
C VAL A 336 5.03 13.82 14.72
N ARG A 337 5.76 12.89 15.34
CA ARG A 337 7.21 12.75 15.14
C ARG A 337 7.54 12.39 13.69
N ASP A 338 6.77 11.51 13.07
CA ASP A 338 6.96 11.12 11.67
C ASP A 338 6.67 12.29 10.71
N ILE A 339 5.62 13.10 10.96
CA ILE A 339 5.34 14.34 10.21
C ILE A 339 6.54 15.29 10.29
N LYS A 340 7.09 15.50 11.51
CA LYS A 340 8.26 16.37 11.71
C LYS A 340 9.50 15.84 10.98
N ARG A 341 9.75 14.53 11.02
CA ARG A 341 10.86 13.89 10.28
C ARG A 341 10.72 14.07 8.77
N ALA A 342 9.51 13.95 8.25
CA ALA A 342 9.20 14.19 6.84
C ALA A 342 9.20 15.69 6.46
N LYS A 343 9.41 16.59 7.43
CA LYS A 343 9.37 18.06 7.24
C LYS A 343 8.06 18.53 6.62
N LEU A 344 6.94 17.85 6.92
CA LEU A 344 5.61 18.22 6.45
C LEU A 344 4.94 19.21 7.42
N PRO A 345 4.04 20.08 6.92
CA PRO A 345 3.23 20.95 7.77
C PRO A 345 2.21 20.10 8.54
N LEU A 346 2.00 20.43 9.81
CA LEU A 346 0.88 19.84 10.54
C LEU A 346 -0.43 20.36 9.94
N PRO A 347 -1.44 19.51 9.77
CA PRO A 347 -2.77 19.95 9.37
C PRO A 347 -3.32 21.01 10.31
N TYR A 348 -4.04 21.98 9.74
CA TYR A 348 -4.65 23.05 10.52
C TYR A 348 -5.66 22.49 11.52
N LYS A 349 -5.63 23.01 12.76
CA LYS A 349 -6.63 22.65 13.77
C LYS A 349 -7.97 23.27 13.39
N ARG A 350 -8.97 22.43 13.11
CA ARG A 350 -10.33 22.86 12.77
C ARG A 350 -11.30 22.54 13.92
N ASN A 351 -12.42 23.26 13.95
CA ASN A 351 -13.57 22.89 14.75
C ASN A 351 -14.43 21.92 13.93
N GLY A 352 -14.29 20.62 14.15
CA GLY A 352 -14.99 19.57 13.41
C GLY A 352 -14.09 18.40 13.04
N ARG A 353 -14.69 17.36 12.50
CA ARG A 353 -14.01 16.12 12.12
C ARG A 353 -13.61 16.12 10.65
N TYR A 354 -12.69 15.26 10.32
CA TYR A 354 -12.46 14.79 8.96
C TYR A 354 -13.10 13.42 8.77
N VAL A 355 -13.51 13.14 7.55
CA VAL A 355 -14.04 11.85 7.11
C VAL A 355 -13.10 11.23 6.09
N THR A 356 -13.12 9.89 5.99
CA THR A 356 -12.30 9.16 5.03
C THR A 356 -13.18 8.57 3.94
N LEU A 357 -12.75 8.73 2.69
CA LEU A 357 -13.44 8.21 1.51
C LEU A 357 -12.57 7.13 0.86
N ASP A 358 -13.18 6.02 0.44
CA ASP A 358 -12.57 4.91 -0.30
C ASP A 358 -13.22 4.82 -1.68
N LEU A 359 -12.45 4.54 -2.70
CA LEU A 359 -12.94 4.35 -4.06
C LEU A 359 -12.82 2.88 -4.49
N LYS A 360 -13.73 2.44 -5.35
CA LYS A 360 -13.63 1.13 -6.02
C LYS A 360 -12.87 1.28 -7.31
N ASP A 361 -11.86 0.43 -7.49
CA ASP A 361 -11.07 0.37 -8.72
C ASP A 361 -10.57 1.77 -9.15
N ALA A 362 -10.09 2.56 -8.18
CA ALA A 362 -9.78 3.98 -8.30
C ALA A 362 -8.90 4.29 -9.51
N SER A 363 -7.75 3.62 -9.62
CA SER A 363 -6.80 3.80 -10.73
C SER A 363 -7.40 3.42 -12.08
N ASP A 364 -8.24 2.38 -12.11
CA ASP A 364 -8.87 1.90 -13.33
C ASP A 364 -10.02 2.79 -13.82
N ARG A 365 -10.47 3.75 -12.99
CA ARG A 365 -11.56 4.67 -13.30
C ARG A 365 -11.14 6.09 -13.61
N VAL A 366 -9.86 6.40 -13.55
CA VAL A 366 -9.36 7.68 -14.07
C VAL A 366 -9.36 7.61 -15.59
N SER A 367 -10.41 8.18 -16.21
CA SER A 367 -10.59 8.15 -17.68
C SER A 367 -9.54 9.02 -18.38
N LEU A 368 -9.25 8.70 -19.63
CA LEU A 368 -8.41 9.54 -20.49
C LEU A 368 -9.04 10.94 -20.65
N ASP A 369 -10.35 11.02 -20.88
CA ASP A 369 -11.09 12.29 -21.00
C ASP A 369 -10.95 13.18 -19.77
N LEU A 370 -10.96 12.59 -18.56
CA LEU A 370 -10.72 13.34 -17.32
C LEU A 370 -9.32 13.97 -17.29
N VAL A 371 -8.28 13.20 -17.63
CA VAL A 371 -6.89 13.70 -17.61
C VAL A 371 -6.68 14.76 -18.69
N GLU A 372 -7.16 14.53 -19.92
CA GLU A 372 -7.06 15.49 -21.01
C GLU A 372 -7.72 16.83 -20.65
N ARG A 373 -8.87 16.80 -19.98
CA ARG A 373 -9.56 18.02 -19.54
C ARG A 373 -8.87 18.70 -18.38
N VAL A 374 -8.52 17.98 -17.32
CA VAL A 374 -7.87 18.55 -16.12
C VAL A 374 -6.54 19.21 -16.49
N PHE A 375 -5.77 18.63 -17.41
CA PHE A 375 -4.46 19.16 -17.83
C PHE A 375 -4.52 20.00 -19.11
N SER A 376 -5.72 20.30 -19.66
CA SER A 376 -5.89 21.06 -20.92
C SER A 376 -5.23 22.44 -20.92
N LYS A 377 -5.09 23.07 -19.74
CA LYS A 377 -4.44 24.38 -19.57
C LYS A 377 -2.91 24.29 -19.33
N THR A 378 -2.35 23.09 -19.37
CA THR A 378 -0.90 22.83 -19.28
C THR A 378 -0.47 21.93 -20.44
N PRO A 379 -0.45 22.48 -21.69
CA PRO A 379 -0.32 21.67 -22.90
C PRO A 379 0.98 20.87 -22.98
N ASP A 380 2.10 21.40 -22.48
CA ASP A 380 3.38 20.67 -22.51
C ASP A 380 3.38 19.48 -21.52
N LEU A 381 2.79 19.66 -20.34
CA LEU A 381 2.63 18.57 -19.38
C LEU A 381 1.63 17.53 -19.94
N LEU A 382 0.50 17.96 -20.49
CA LEU A 382 -0.48 17.05 -21.09
C LEU A 382 0.16 16.24 -22.23
N ARG A 383 0.91 16.89 -23.13
CA ARG A 383 1.63 16.21 -24.22
C ARG A 383 2.59 15.15 -23.67
N SER A 384 3.31 15.47 -22.60
CA SER A 384 4.23 14.54 -21.92
C SER A 384 3.48 13.35 -21.29
N LEU A 385 2.35 13.60 -20.63
CA LEU A 385 1.50 12.56 -20.03
C LEU A 385 0.94 11.60 -21.09
N LEU A 386 0.52 12.13 -22.24
CA LEU A 386 -0.05 11.33 -23.34
C LEU A 386 1.04 10.53 -24.09
N ALA A 387 2.23 11.11 -24.28
CA ALA A 387 3.35 10.43 -24.93
C ALA A 387 3.85 9.22 -24.14
N LEU A 388 3.73 9.27 -22.83
CA LEU A 388 4.16 8.20 -21.90
C LEU A 388 3.02 7.25 -21.49
N ARG A 389 1.92 7.25 -22.21
CA ARG A 389 0.76 6.40 -21.95
C ARG A 389 0.74 5.21 -22.88
N SER A 390 0.73 3.98 -22.35
CA SER A 390 0.36 2.80 -23.15
C SER A 390 -1.11 2.87 -23.57
N THR A 391 -1.36 2.75 -24.88
CA THR A 391 -2.72 2.86 -25.46
C THR A 391 -3.51 1.55 -25.37
N ALA A 392 -2.84 0.44 -25.14
CA ALA A 392 -3.41 -0.90 -25.06
C ALA A 392 -2.69 -1.76 -24.02
N THR A 393 -3.34 -2.85 -23.64
CA THR A 393 -2.74 -3.89 -22.80
C THR A 393 -3.02 -5.29 -23.33
N ILE A 394 -2.13 -6.24 -23.07
CA ILE A 394 -2.31 -7.66 -23.39
C ILE A 394 -2.86 -8.37 -22.15
N LEU A 395 -4.03 -8.94 -22.27
CA LEU A 395 -4.69 -9.74 -21.25
C LEU A 395 -4.05 -11.14 -21.13
N PRO A 396 -4.21 -11.85 -20.01
CA PRO A 396 -3.91 -13.27 -19.93
C PRO A 396 -4.62 -14.01 -21.08
N GLY A 397 -3.87 -14.87 -21.80
CA GLY A 397 -4.37 -15.52 -23.03
C GLY A 397 -4.01 -14.80 -24.34
N GLY A 398 -3.33 -13.63 -24.28
CA GLY A 398 -2.75 -12.97 -25.45
C GLY A 398 -3.67 -12.00 -26.16
N ARG A 399 -4.91 -11.78 -25.72
CA ARG A 399 -5.85 -10.84 -26.34
C ARG A 399 -5.43 -9.39 -26.03
N LYS A 400 -5.28 -8.57 -27.09
CA LYS A 400 -5.00 -7.12 -26.98
C LYS A 400 -6.31 -6.38 -26.71
N MET A 401 -6.29 -5.43 -25.77
CA MET A 401 -7.40 -4.55 -25.42
C MET A 401 -6.93 -3.09 -25.39
N TYR A 402 -7.67 -2.20 -26.02
CA TYR A 402 -7.41 -0.76 -25.99
C TYR A 402 -7.97 -0.13 -24.71
N LEU A 403 -7.23 0.82 -24.14
CA LEU A 403 -7.52 1.42 -22.84
C LEU A 403 -8.27 2.75 -22.99
N LYS A 404 -9.38 2.90 -22.30
CA LYS A 404 -10.15 4.16 -22.14
C LYS A 404 -9.74 4.92 -20.87
N LYS A 405 -9.14 4.22 -19.91
CA LYS A 405 -8.48 4.86 -18.75
C LYS A 405 -7.21 5.57 -19.17
N TYR A 406 -6.78 6.53 -18.38
CA TYR A 406 -5.51 7.22 -18.61
C TYR A 406 -4.33 6.25 -18.51
N ALA A 407 -4.16 5.61 -17.37
CA ALA A 407 -3.09 4.66 -17.13
C ALA A 407 -3.55 3.59 -16.13
N PRO A 408 -3.28 2.30 -16.42
CA PRO A 408 -3.63 1.23 -15.49
C PRO A 408 -2.63 1.20 -14.31
N MET A 409 -3.01 0.52 -13.24
CA MET A 409 -2.12 0.21 -12.14
C MET A 409 -0.89 -0.57 -12.65
N GLY A 410 0.29 0.03 -12.57
CA GLY A 410 1.56 -0.48 -13.12
C GLY A 410 2.36 0.59 -13.82
N SER A 411 1.71 1.59 -14.43
CA SER A 411 2.35 2.83 -14.87
C SER A 411 2.84 3.64 -13.67
N ALA A 412 4.03 4.21 -13.76
CA ALA A 412 4.57 5.07 -12.72
C ALA A 412 3.85 6.44 -12.65
N LEU A 413 3.10 6.81 -13.69
CA LEU A 413 2.30 8.02 -13.73
C LEU A 413 0.89 7.83 -13.16
N CYS A 414 0.41 6.58 -13.03
CA CYS A 414 -0.92 6.28 -12.53
C CYS A 414 -1.16 6.95 -11.16
N PHE A 415 -0.35 6.62 -10.18
CA PHE A 415 -0.51 7.07 -8.79
C PHE A 415 -0.44 8.59 -8.60
N PRO A 416 0.54 9.35 -9.17
CA PRO A 416 0.57 10.79 -9.02
C PRO A 416 -0.55 11.52 -9.77
N VAL A 417 -0.97 11.02 -10.93
CA VAL A 417 -2.03 11.64 -11.74
C VAL A 417 -3.39 11.40 -11.10
N GLU A 418 -3.72 10.17 -10.66
CA GLU A 418 -4.98 9.87 -9.98
C GLU A 418 -5.15 10.70 -8.71
N ALA A 419 -4.14 10.73 -7.83
CA ALA A 419 -4.18 11.47 -6.59
C ALA A 419 -4.42 12.98 -6.82
N TYR A 420 -3.75 13.55 -7.82
CA TYR A 420 -3.96 14.94 -8.18
C TYR A 420 -5.38 15.19 -8.73
N CYS A 421 -5.87 14.34 -9.64
CA CYS A 421 -7.23 14.47 -10.19
C CYS A 421 -8.28 14.41 -9.09
N PHE A 422 -8.16 13.48 -8.13
CA PHE A 422 -9.11 13.39 -7.01
C PHE A 422 -9.09 14.64 -6.14
N TRP A 423 -7.89 15.09 -5.79
CA TRP A 423 -7.72 16.29 -4.96
C TRP A 423 -8.30 17.54 -5.62
N ILE A 424 -7.95 17.79 -6.89
CA ILE A 424 -8.37 19.04 -7.57
C ILE A 424 -9.86 19.05 -7.90
N LEU A 425 -10.46 17.90 -8.23
CA LEU A 425 -11.90 17.78 -8.44
C LEU A 425 -12.70 18.14 -7.19
N ILE A 426 -12.28 17.59 -6.04
CA ILE A 426 -12.92 17.89 -4.75
C ILE A 426 -12.75 19.36 -4.39
N VAL A 427 -11.55 19.91 -4.55
CA VAL A 427 -11.28 21.34 -4.30
C VAL A 427 -12.12 22.23 -5.21
N ALA A 428 -12.22 21.92 -6.50
CA ALA A 428 -13.02 22.66 -7.47
C ALA A 428 -14.51 22.64 -7.10
N ALA A 429 -15.05 21.47 -6.79
CA ALA A 429 -16.45 21.30 -6.40
C ALA A 429 -16.78 22.07 -5.11
N ILE A 430 -15.95 21.98 -4.08
CA ILE A 430 -16.17 22.73 -2.82
C ILE A 430 -16.07 24.23 -3.10
N SER A 431 -15.09 24.67 -3.89
CA SER A 431 -14.89 26.09 -4.22
C SER A 431 -16.06 26.70 -5.00
N ARG A 432 -16.74 25.87 -5.81
CA ARG A 432 -17.96 26.27 -6.54
C ARG A 432 -19.18 26.40 -5.61
N ASN A 433 -19.30 25.53 -4.63
CA ASN A 433 -20.49 25.41 -3.78
C ASN A 433 -20.40 26.19 -2.48
N VAL A 434 -19.21 26.66 -2.07
CA VAL A 434 -18.98 27.28 -0.76
C VAL A 434 -18.28 28.63 -0.94
N SER A 435 -18.84 29.68 -0.34
CA SER A 435 -18.25 31.04 -0.36
C SER A 435 -17.07 31.14 0.62
N ARG A 436 -15.97 30.43 0.32
CA ARG A 436 -14.69 30.50 1.05
C ARG A 436 -13.52 30.63 0.08
N SER A 437 -12.41 31.20 0.56
CA SER A 437 -11.19 31.27 -0.24
C SER A 437 -10.73 29.87 -0.66
N PRO A 438 -10.42 29.63 -1.96
CA PRO A 438 -9.93 28.34 -2.46
C PRO A 438 -8.70 27.83 -1.69
N LEU A 439 -7.79 28.70 -1.28
CA LEU A 439 -6.61 28.32 -0.48
C LEU A 439 -6.96 27.77 0.91
N ARG A 440 -8.08 28.18 1.49
CA ARG A 440 -8.59 27.59 2.73
C ARG A 440 -9.22 26.23 2.46
N ILE A 441 -9.97 26.12 1.36
CA ILE A 441 -10.60 24.84 0.94
C ILE A 441 -9.54 23.79 0.64
N MET A 442 -8.47 24.17 -0.07
CA MET A 442 -7.34 23.28 -0.36
C MET A 442 -6.74 22.62 0.89
N ARG A 443 -6.75 23.33 2.02
CA ARG A 443 -6.25 22.82 3.32
C ARG A 443 -7.21 21.85 4.03
N GLU A 444 -8.40 21.62 3.49
CA GLU A 444 -9.41 20.73 4.04
C GLU A 444 -9.51 19.40 3.27
N VAL A 445 -8.71 19.23 2.20
CA VAL A 445 -8.68 18.04 1.35
C VAL A 445 -7.28 17.46 1.36
N PHE A 446 -7.17 16.17 1.73
CA PHE A 446 -5.90 15.45 1.80
C PHE A 446 -6.00 14.15 1.02
N VAL A 447 -4.97 13.86 0.23
CA VAL A 447 -4.96 12.69 -0.65
C VAL A 447 -3.61 11.98 -0.58
N TYR A 448 -3.67 10.66 -0.52
CA TYR A 448 -2.55 9.76 -0.70
C TYR A 448 -2.99 8.63 -1.64
N GLY A 449 -2.79 8.79 -2.96
CA GLY A 449 -3.37 7.89 -3.96
C GLY A 449 -4.90 7.89 -3.91
N ASP A 450 -5.48 6.72 -3.62
CA ASP A 450 -6.92 6.52 -3.47
C ASP A 450 -7.44 6.76 -2.03
N ASP A 451 -6.55 6.99 -1.07
CA ASP A 451 -6.91 7.35 0.32
C ASP A 451 -7.22 8.85 0.42
N ILE A 452 -8.50 9.20 0.45
CA ILE A 452 -8.99 10.58 0.47
C ILE A 452 -9.53 10.93 1.86
N ILE A 453 -9.13 12.09 2.39
CA ILE A 453 -9.65 12.67 3.64
C ILE A 453 -10.15 14.07 3.36
N VAL A 454 -11.36 14.37 3.81
CA VAL A 454 -11.99 15.68 3.61
C VAL A 454 -12.75 16.11 4.86
N GLY A 455 -12.91 17.44 5.06
CA GLY A 455 -13.75 17.95 6.13
C GLY A 455 -15.17 17.39 6.07
N GLU A 456 -15.72 16.98 7.21
CA GLU A 456 -17.02 16.28 7.33
C GLU A 456 -18.14 17.04 6.60
N GLU A 457 -18.20 18.38 6.72
CA GLU A 457 -19.20 19.22 6.08
C GLU A 457 -19.12 19.23 4.54
N TYR A 458 -17.98 18.83 3.97
CA TYR A 458 -17.78 18.78 2.52
C TYR A 458 -17.96 17.35 1.94
N SER A 459 -18.22 16.36 2.78
CA SER A 459 -18.25 14.94 2.39
C SER A 459 -19.20 14.66 1.22
N GLN A 460 -20.41 15.22 1.27
CA GLN A 460 -21.42 15.00 0.22
C GLN A 460 -21.05 15.70 -1.10
N ILE A 461 -20.43 16.88 -1.03
CA ILE A 461 -19.93 17.58 -2.21
C ILE A 461 -18.80 16.77 -2.85
N ALA A 462 -17.87 16.26 -2.05
CA ALA A 462 -16.76 15.45 -2.53
C ALA A 462 -17.24 14.14 -3.17
N ILE A 463 -18.18 13.43 -2.53
CA ILE A 463 -18.76 12.19 -3.07
C ILE A 463 -19.44 12.45 -4.42
N ARG A 464 -20.24 13.52 -4.51
CA ARG A 464 -20.91 13.89 -5.78
C ARG A 464 -19.89 14.23 -6.85
N ALA A 465 -18.90 15.08 -6.58
CA ALA A 465 -17.88 15.48 -7.55
C ALA A 465 -17.13 14.27 -8.12
N LEU A 466 -16.72 13.33 -7.26
CA LEU A 466 -16.05 12.10 -7.68
C LEU A 466 -16.97 11.22 -8.53
N THR A 467 -18.24 11.06 -8.12
CA THR A 467 -19.22 10.25 -8.86
C THR A 467 -19.53 10.87 -10.23
N ASP A 468 -19.74 12.18 -10.30
CA ASP A 468 -20.02 12.92 -11.54
C ASP A 468 -18.82 12.91 -12.52
N ALA A 469 -17.61 12.63 -12.01
CA ALA A 469 -16.41 12.42 -12.81
C ALA A 469 -16.17 10.94 -13.21
N GLY A 470 -17.15 10.04 -13.00
CA GLY A 470 -17.09 8.62 -13.38
C GLY A 470 -16.43 7.69 -12.36
N LEU A 471 -16.06 8.20 -11.18
CA LEU A 471 -15.44 7.41 -10.11
C LEU A 471 -16.52 6.73 -9.25
N LYS A 472 -16.21 5.56 -8.70
CA LYS A 472 -17.15 4.81 -7.84
C LYS A 472 -16.73 4.90 -6.38
N VAL A 473 -17.50 5.63 -5.59
CA VAL A 473 -17.29 5.70 -4.13
C VAL A 473 -17.73 4.37 -3.49
N ASN A 474 -16.86 3.82 -2.66
CA ASN A 474 -17.10 2.60 -1.89
C ASN A 474 -17.73 2.92 -0.54
N VAL A 475 -19.04 3.23 -0.56
CA VAL A 475 -19.78 3.67 0.64
C VAL A 475 -19.58 2.74 1.84
N GLY A 476 -19.49 1.43 1.62
CA GLY A 476 -19.27 0.44 2.69
C GLY A 476 -17.90 0.45 3.35
N LYS A 477 -16.97 1.26 2.84
CA LYS A 477 -15.63 1.49 3.43
C LYS A 477 -15.38 2.97 3.77
N CYS A 478 -16.25 3.86 3.36
CA CYS A 478 -16.16 5.26 3.78
C CYS A 478 -16.49 5.39 5.26
N CYS A 479 -15.72 6.19 5.99
CA CYS A 479 -16.02 6.50 7.39
C CYS A 479 -16.56 7.94 7.47
N LEU A 480 -17.87 8.09 7.24
CA LEU A 480 -18.53 9.39 7.15
C LEU A 480 -19.05 9.91 8.50
N SER A 481 -19.21 9.02 9.49
CA SER A 481 -19.75 9.33 10.82
C SER A 481 -19.05 8.50 11.90
N GLY A 482 -19.52 8.57 13.15
CA GLY A 482 -19.00 7.79 14.26
C GLY A 482 -17.54 8.09 14.63
N ASP A 483 -16.95 7.22 15.44
CA ASP A 483 -15.62 7.38 16.03
C ASP A 483 -14.57 6.44 15.38
N PHE A 484 -14.89 5.80 14.27
CA PHE A 484 -13.96 4.95 13.53
C PHE A 484 -13.46 5.66 12.26
N ARG A 485 -12.14 5.54 11.96
CA ARG A 485 -11.50 6.08 10.75
C ARG A 485 -10.47 5.08 10.22
N GLU A 486 -10.41 4.92 8.90
CA GLU A 486 -9.39 4.13 8.21
C GLU A 486 -8.73 4.99 7.13
N SER A 487 -7.40 5.13 7.14
CA SER A 487 -6.63 5.67 6.01
C SER A 487 -5.16 5.28 6.10
N CYS A 488 -4.53 5.00 4.95
CA CYS A 488 -3.11 4.68 4.85
C CYS A 488 -2.65 3.60 5.84
N GLY A 489 -3.47 2.56 6.03
CA GLY A 489 -3.18 1.43 6.91
C GLY A 489 -3.20 1.75 8.41
N MET A 490 -3.78 2.89 8.79
CA MET A 490 -4.12 3.25 10.16
C MET A 490 -5.62 3.07 10.37
N ASP A 491 -6.00 2.15 11.23
CA ASP A 491 -7.38 1.97 11.70
C ASP A 491 -7.48 2.59 13.09
N ALA A 492 -8.21 3.67 13.21
CA ALA A 492 -8.32 4.45 14.44
C ALA A 492 -9.74 4.41 15.04
N PHE A 493 -9.84 4.21 16.33
CA PHE A 493 -11.10 4.30 17.07
C PHE A 493 -10.88 5.05 18.38
N ARG A 494 -11.66 6.10 18.60
CA ARG A 494 -11.57 6.97 19.80
C ARG A 494 -10.15 7.43 20.14
N GLY A 495 -9.41 7.87 19.14
CA GLY A 495 -8.05 8.40 19.29
C GLY A 495 -6.96 7.35 19.51
N ARG A 496 -7.26 6.05 19.38
CA ARG A 496 -6.33 4.94 19.57
C ARG A 496 -6.19 4.13 18.29
N ASP A 497 -5.01 3.58 18.06
CA ASP A 497 -4.71 2.67 16.96
C ASP A 497 -5.26 1.27 17.25
N VAL A 498 -6.25 0.83 16.46
CA VAL A 498 -6.86 -0.51 16.50
C VAL A 498 -6.51 -1.36 15.29
N THR A 499 -5.45 -0.99 14.55
CA THR A 499 -4.98 -1.70 13.36
C THR A 499 -4.49 -3.10 13.72
N PRO A 500 -5.04 -4.16 13.13
CA PRO A 500 -4.60 -5.53 13.37
C PRO A 500 -3.27 -5.84 12.68
N VAL A 501 -2.47 -6.69 13.29
CA VAL A 501 -1.29 -7.28 12.67
C VAL A 501 -1.75 -8.43 11.77
N LYS A 502 -1.52 -8.32 10.47
CA LYS A 502 -1.95 -9.29 9.45
C LYS A 502 -0.77 -10.11 8.97
N ALA A 503 -0.92 -11.44 8.89
CA ALA A 503 0.07 -12.31 8.26
C ALA A 503 -0.07 -12.22 6.74
N HIS A 504 1.06 -12.19 6.02
CA HIS A 504 1.10 -12.09 4.56
C HIS A 504 1.56 -13.39 3.92
N THR A 505 2.65 -13.95 4.39
CA THR A 505 3.29 -15.13 3.79
C THR A 505 2.76 -16.41 4.40
N VAL A 506 2.51 -17.41 3.56
CA VAL A 506 2.09 -18.74 4.01
C VAL A 506 3.24 -19.41 4.77
N TRP A 507 2.93 -20.05 5.90
CA TRP A 507 3.88 -20.89 6.62
C TRP A 507 4.10 -22.19 5.86
N THR A 508 5.29 -22.37 5.29
CA THR A 508 5.60 -23.51 4.41
C THR A 508 6.14 -24.74 5.14
N GLY A 509 6.56 -24.60 6.42
CA GLY A 509 7.25 -25.67 7.14
C GLY A 509 8.61 -26.06 6.53
N ASN A 510 9.13 -25.27 5.59
CA ASN A 510 10.40 -25.54 4.91
C ASN A 510 11.52 -24.66 5.49
N SER A 511 12.53 -25.30 6.08
CA SER A 511 13.66 -24.63 6.73
C SER A 511 14.60 -23.86 5.78
N THR A 512 14.43 -24.02 4.46
CA THR A 512 15.19 -23.28 3.43
C THR A 512 14.44 -22.06 2.90
N ASP A 513 13.16 -21.90 3.26
CA ASP A 513 12.31 -20.79 2.83
C ASP A 513 12.66 -19.51 3.60
N HIS A 514 13.51 -18.68 2.99
CA HIS A 514 13.97 -17.43 3.58
C HIS A 514 12.90 -16.33 3.58
N GLU A 515 11.96 -16.34 2.63
CA GLU A 515 10.86 -15.36 2.56
C GLU A 515 9.88 -15.58 3.70
N ALA A 516 9.51 -16.83 3.96
CA ALA A 516 8.69 -17.19 5.11
C ALA A 516 9.39 -16.81 6.43
N LEU A 517 10.71 -17.10 6.57
CA LEU A 517 11.47 -16.72 7.76
C LEU A 517 11.41 -15.21 8.04
N VAL A 518 11.72 -14.38 7.02
CA VAL A 518 11.70 -12.91 7.14
C VAL A 518 10.31 -12.41 7.56
N SER A 519 9.30 -12.88 6.85
CA SER A 519 7.91 -12.45 7.05
C SER A 519 7.38 -12.83 8.44
N TRP A 520 7.62 -14.07 8.88
CA TRP A 520 7.10 -14.54 10.16
C TRP A 520 7.84 -13.98 11.38
N VAL A 521 9.15 -13.71 11.27
CA VAL A 521 9.88 -12.99 12.33
C VAL A 521 9.38 -11.54 12.44
N ALA A 522 9.15 -10.87 11.32
CA ALA A 522 8.57 -9.52 11.31
C ALA A 522 7.15 -9.50 11.91
N TYR A 523 6.31 -10.47 11.53
CA TYR A 523 4.95 -10.64 12.05
C TYR A 523 4.95 -10.84 13.57
N ALA A 524 5.78 -11.76 14.08
CA ALA A 524 5.89 -12.02 15.51
C ALA A 524 6.35 -10.77 16.29
N ASN A 525 7.38 -10.06 15.81
CA ASN A 525 7.81 -8.80 16.41
C ASN A 525 6.67 -7.77 16.48
N ASN A 526 5.87 -7.65 15.41
CA ASN A 526 4.74 -6.74 15.36
C ASN A 526 3.62 -7.15 16.35
N LEU A 527 3.37 -8.45 16.53
CA LEU A 527 2.44 -8.95 17.55
C LEU A 527 2.87 -8.53 18.96
N ARG A 528 4.16 -8.69 19.28
CA ARG A 528 4.71 -8.27 20.58
C ARG A 528 4.55 -6.75 20.78
N ASP A 529 4.89 -5.96 19.76
CA ASP A 529 4.81 -4.51 19.82
C ASP A 529 3.34 -4.01 20.00
N LYS A 530 2.36 -4.83 19.60
CA LYS A 530 0.91 -4.59 19.82
C LYS A 530 0.37 -5.22 21.12
N GLY A 531 1.20 -5.91 21.93
CA GLY A 531 0.84 -6.46 23.22
C GLY A 531 0.29 -7.90 23.21
N TYR A 532 0.52 -8.65 22.11
CA TYR A 532 0.12 -10.06 22.00
C TYR A 532 1.32 -10.98 22.31
N SER A 533 1.77 -10.99 23.59
CA SER A 533 2.98 -11.71 24.02
C SER A 533 2.84 -13.23 23.85
N GLY A 534 1.69 -13.82 24.20
CA GLY A 534 1.45 -15.26 24.02
C GLY A 534 1.61 -15.67 22.55
N ALA A 535 0.97 -14.96 21.63
CA ALA A 535 1.08 -15.20 20.20
C ALA A 535 2.51 -14.97 19.65
N TYR A 536 3.24 -13.99 20.20
CA TYR A 536 4.66 -13.77 19.89
C TYR A 536 5.50 -14.98 20.28
N TYR A 537 5.35 -15.50 21.51
CA TYR A 537 6.13 -16.66 21.96
C TYR A 537 5.77 -17.93 21.20
N THR A 538 4.51 -18.12 20.84
CA THR A 538 4.08 -19.23 19.96
C THR A 538 4.78 -19.16 18.61
N CYS A 539 4.74 -18.00 17.94
CA CYS A 539 5.47 -17.81 16.68
C CYS A 539 6.98 -18.05 16.85
N LYS A 540 7.58 -17.49 17.91
CA LYS A 540 9.00 -17.63 18.20
C LYS A 540 9.39 -19.10 18.34
N TRP A 541 8.63 -19.88 19.09
CA TRP A 541 8.90 -21.30 19.31
C TRP A 541 8.88 -22.09 17.99
N HIS A 542 7.84 -21.92 17.16
CA HIS A 542 7.75 -22.61 15.87
C HIS A 542 8.85 -22.19 14.90
N ILE A 543 9.18 -20.90 14.84
CA ILE A 543 10.24 -20.37 13.98
C ILE A 543 11.59 -20.95 14.41
N GLU A 544 11.93 -20.91 15.71
CA GLU A 544 13.21 -21.41 16.20
C GLU A 544 13.31 -22.94 16.14
N LYS A 545 12.21 -23.67 16.28
CA LYS A 545 12.14 -25.12 16.04
C LYS A 545 12.51 -25.48 14.59
N LEU A 546 12.03 -24.69 13.62
CA LEU A 546 12.23 -24.95 12.19
C LEU A 546 13.57 -24.43 11.66
N TYR A 547 13.90 -23.19 11.97
CA TYR A 547 15.05 -22.48 11.40
C TYR A 547 16.27 -22.44 12.33
N GLY A 548 16.12 -22.83 13.61
CA GLY A 548 17.10 -22.65 14.67
C GLY A 548 17.06 -21.25 15.27
N LEU A 549 17.89 -21.01 16.27
CA LEU A 549 17.92 -19.75 17.04
C LEU A 549 18.10 -18.53 16.14
N ILE A 550 17.25 -17.53 16.34
CA ILE A 550 17.28 -16.24 15.67
C ILE A 550 17.96 -15.22 16.61
N PRO A 551 18.89 -14.39 16.11
CA PRO A 551 19.58 -13.40 16.93
C PRO A 551 18.65 -12.28 17.41
N TYR A 552 19.08 -11.58 18.44
CA TYR A 552 18.46 -10.34 18.90
C TYR A 552 19.09 -9.14 18.21
N GLY A 553 18.31 -8.09 17.94
CA GLY A 553 18.77 -6.86 17.29
C GLY A 553 17.91 -5.65 17.65
N ASP A 554 18.49 -4.47 17.60
CA ASP A 554 17.72 -3.23 17.69
C ASP A 554 16.87 -3.03 16.40
N PRO A 555 15.93 -2.09 16.37
CA PRO A 555 15.09 -1.87 15.18
C PRO A 555 15.84 -1.48 13.89
N ARG A 556 17.13 -1.14 13.98
CA ARG A 556 18.00 -0.78 12.85
C ARG A 556 18.94 -1.91 12.44
N ALA A 557 18.87 -3.06 13.11
CA ALA A 557 19.73 -4.19 12.81
C ALA A 557 19.58 -4.62 11.32
N PRO A 558 20.67 -4.76 10.55
CA PRO A 558 20.62 -5.09 9.13
C PRO A 558 20.40 -6.58 8.86
N TYR A 559 19.90 -7.31 9.84
CA TYR A 559 19.65 -8.74 9.79
C TYR A 559 18.33 -9.09 10.48
N ILE A 560 17.80 -10.28 10.17
CA ILE A 560 16.58 -10.79 10.79
C ILE A 560 16.84 -11.05 12.27
N SER A 561 16.03 -10.45 13.13
CA SER A 561 16.24 -10.51 14.57
C SER A 561 14.95 -10.41 15.38
N TRP A 562 14.97 -10.93 16.58
CA TRP A 562 14.02 -10.55 17.62
C TRP A 562 14.36 -9.13 18.08
N ARG A 563 13.40 -8.21 17.95
CA ARG A 563 13.62 -6.79 18.28
C ARG A 563 13.84 -6.61 19.77
N VAL A 564 14.83 -5.79 20.12
CA VAL A 564 15.09 -5.31 21.50
C VAL A 564 15.32 -3.81 21.47
N PRO A 565 15.16 -3.10 22.62
CA PRO A 565 15.23 -1.65 22.65
C PRO A 565 16.57 -1.04 22.25
N SER A 566 17.70 -1.73 22.53
CA SER A 566 19.03 -1.19 22.25
C SER A 566 20.01 -2.26 21.78
N ARG A 567 21.13 -1.79 21.20
CA ARG A 567 22.26 -2.62 20.73
C ARG A 567 22.97 -3.32 21.87
N GLU A 568 23.08 -2.68 23.02
CA GLU A 568 23.72 -3.23 24.22
C GLU A 568 22.94 -4.45 24.72
N ILE A 569 21.60 -4.33 24.78
CA ILE A 569 20.72 -5.46 25.15
C ILE A 569 20.85 -6.58 24.11
N ALA A 570 20.86 -6.23 22.81
CA ALA A 570 21.05 -7.22 21.75
C ALA A 570 22.40 -7.95 21.88
N ALA A 571 23.49 -7.22 22.09
CA ALA A 571 24.82 -7.79 22.24
C ALA A 571 24.91 -8.72 23.47
N ASN A 572 24.36 -8.31 24.60
CA ASN A 572 24.31 -9.11 25.82
C ASN A 572 23.52 -10.41 25.57
N LEU A 573 22.31 -10.36 25.06
CA LEU A 573 21.51 -11.54 24.77
C LEU A 573 22.18 -12.46 23.75
N ASN A 574 22.78 -11.91 22.69
CA ASN A 574 23.46 -12.69 21.67
C ASN A 574 24.71 -13.39 22.22
N SER A 575 25.40 -12.83 23.21
CA SER A 575 26.56 -13.45 23.82
C SER A 575 26.24 -14.75 24.57
N TRP A 576 25.00 -14.93 25.06
CA TRP A 576 24.53 -16.14 25.70
C TRP A 576 24.24 -17.28 24.72
N TYR A 577 23.86 -16.97 23.52
CA TYR A 577 23.33 -17.96 22.55
C TYR A 577 24.23 -18.21 21.36
N PHE A 578 25.17 -17.28 21.04
CA PHE A 578 25.96 -17.33 19.81
C PHE A 578 27.45 -17.19 20.10
N LYS A 579 28.29 -17.89 19.30
CA LYS A 579 29.75 -17.70 19.35
C LYS A 579 30.06 -16.23 19.02
N SER A 580 30.90 -15.59 19.83
CA SER A 580 31.35 -14.21 19.66
C SER A 580 32.83 -14.15 19.33
N ARG A 581 33.22 -13.07 18.66
CA ARG A 581 34.62 -12.67 18.49
C ARG A 581 34.74 -11.15 18.52
N TRP A 582 35.88 -10.63 18.96
CA TRP A 582 36.19 -9.22 18.80
C TRP A 582 36.69 -8.94 17.38
N ASN A 583 36.16 -7.93 16.73
CA ASN A 583 36.62 -7.45 15.42
C ASN A 583 37.27 -6.07 15.59
N PRO A 584 38.61 -5.94 15.46
CA PRO A 584 39.32 -4.68 15.66
C PRO A 584 39.01 -3.62 14.60
N TRP A 585 38.52 -4.01 13.41
CA TRP A 585 38.17 -3.09 12.34
C TRP A 585 36.89 -2.29 12.61
N ILE A 586 35.93 -2.92 13.27
CA ILE A 586 34.66 -2.28 13.65
C ILE A 586 34.65 -1.87 15.13
N GLN A 587 35.75 -2.09 15.85
CA GLN A 587 35.86 -1.85 17.30
C GLN A 587 34.68 -2.44 18.09
N GLY A 588 34.29 -3.68 17.77
CA GLY A 588 33.09 -4.27 18.35
C GLY A 588 33.04 -5.80 18.25
N PHE A 589 32.10 -6.39 18.99
CA PHE A 589 31.84 -7.82 18.92
C PHE A 589 31.03 -8.20 17.69
N GLU A 590 31.45 -9.26 17.02
CA GLU A 590 30.68 -9.98 16.03
C GLU A 590 30.18 -11.30 16.61
N PHE A 591 28.99 -11.71 16.16
CA PHE A 591 28.34 -12.96 16.54
C PHE A 591 28.13 -13.85 15.32
N LYS A 592 28.27 -15.17 15.50
CA LYS A 592 28.10 -16.14 14.40
C LYS A 592 26.73 -16.78 14.47
N PHE A 593 25.81 -16.35 13.58
CA PHE A 593 24.45 -16.88 13.48
C PHE A 593 24.02 -17.13 12.02
N ARG A 594 22.85 -17.74 11.85
CA ARG A 594 22.20 -17.87 10.54
C ARG A 594 21.60 -16.54 10.11
N ARG A 595 21.95 -16.08 8.92
CA ARG A 595 21.41 -14.84 8.33
C ARG A 595 20.95 -15.08 6.92
N VAL A 596 19.97 -14.32 6.47
CA VAL A 596 19.63 -14.21 5.05
C VAL A 596 20.70 -13.35 4.39
N ALA A 597 21.32 -13.89 3.38
CA ALA A 597 22.35 -13.21 2.61
C ALA A 597 21.97 -13.24 1.14
N ALA A 598 22.16 -12.14 0.46
CA ALA A 598 21.98 -12.08 -0.96
C ALA A 598 23.05 -12.93 -1.68
N GLN A 599 22.66 -13.61 -2.72
CA GLN A 599 23.59 -14.30 -3.60
C GLN A 599 24.26 -13.29 -4.51
N LYS A 600 25.59 -13.21 -4.46
CA LYS A 600 26.37 -12.34 -5.33
C LYS A 600 26.49 -12.93 -6.73
N PHE A 601 26.48 -12.09 -7.73
CA PHE A 601 26.75 -12.46 -9.12
C PHE A 601 27.57 -11.35 -9.80
N GLU A 602 28.30 -11.70 -10.84
CA GLU A 602 29.02 -10.71 -11.64
C GLU A 602 28.08 -9.98 -12.60
N SER A 603 28.24 -8.68 -12.67
CA SER A 603 27.51 -7.83 -13.60
C SER A 603 27.95 -8.09 -15.03
N LYS A 604 26.99 -8.29 -15.93
CA LYS A 604 27.20 -8.42 -17.38
C LYS A 604 27.00 -7.10 -18.13
N LEU A 605 26.77 -6.00 -17.42
CA LEU A 605 26.62 -4.68 -18.04
C LEU A 605 27.93 -4.24 -18.71
N ASP A 606 27.81 -3.68 -19.90
CA ASP A 606 28.90 -2.99 -20.56
C ASP A 606 29.25 -1.64 -19.88
N GLY A 607 30.28 -0.96 -20.39
CA GLY A 607 30.77 0.29 -19.82
C GLY A 607 29.73 1.42 -19.86
N PHE A 608 28.97 1.56 -20.95
CA PHE A 608 27.97 2.60 -21.12
C PHE A 608 26.76 2.36 -20.21
N GLN A 609 26.27 1.14 -20.16
CA GLN A 609 25.16 0.75 -19.28
C GLN A 609 25.52 0.94 -17.80
N ARG A 610 26.77 0.66 -17.40
CA ARG A 610 27.28 0.93 -16.04
C ARG A 610 27.31 2.43 -15.74
N LEU A 611 27.79 3.22 -16.71
CA LEU A 611 27.84 4.67 -16.57
C LEU A 611 26.43 5.26 -16.41
N LEU A 612 25.50 4.91 -17.29
CA LEU A 612 24.10 5.33 -17.23
C LEU A 612 23.48 5.00 -15.85
N ARG A 613 23.70 3.78 -15.40
CA ARG A 613 23.23 3.35 -14.08
C ARG A 613 23.82 4.20 -12.94
N ASN A 614 25.13 4.46 -12.96
CA ASN A 614 25.78 5.24 -11.91
C ASN A 614 25.32 6.71 -11.90
N VAL A 615 25.09 7.28 -13.07
CA VAL A 615 24.59 8.66 -13.21
C VAL A 615 23.16 8.78 -12.69
N THR A 616 22.29 7.81 -13.00
CA THR A 616 20.87 7.87 -12.64
C THR A 616 20.55 7.39 -11.23
N SER A 617 21.31 6.41 -10.72
CA SER A 617 21.05 5.79 -9.41
C SER A 617 21.99 6.27 -8.29
N GLY A 618 22.98 7.13 -8.64
CA GLY A 618 24.04 7.55 -7.73
C GLY A 618 25.09 6.46 -7.45
N PRO A 619 26.17 6.78 -6.71
CA PRO A 619 27.21 5.83 -6.37
C PRO A 619 26.64 4.70 -5.51
N GLY A 620 26.47 3.55 -6.12
CA GLY A 620 26.04 2.30 -5.46
C GLY A 620 27.24 1.46 -5.02
N PRO A 621 26.99 0.31 -4.36
CA PRO A 621 28.03 -0.67 -4.08
C PRO A 621 28.71 -1.12 -5.38
N ASP A 622 29.96 -1.58 -5.26
CA ASP A 622 30.83 -2.01 -6.36
C ASP A 622 30.02 -2.58 -7.55
N PRO A 623 30.08 -1.94 -8.72
CA PRO A 623 29.29 -2.33 -9.88
C PRO A 623 29.63 -3.71 -10.45
N SER A 624 30.74 -4.33 -10.05
CA SER A 624 31.11 -5.68 -10.44
C SER A 624 30.36 -6.78 -9.68
N VAL A 625 29.70 -6.44 -8.56
CA VAL A 625 29.09 -7.43 -7.66
C VAL A 625 27.68 -7.00 -7.24
N TYR A 626 26.66 -7.65 -7.79
CA TYR A 626 25.25 -7.43 -7.45
C TYR A 626 24.67 -8.56 -6.62
N SER A 627 23.70 -8.19 -5.78
CA SER A 627 22.79 -9.14 -5.19
C SER A 627 21.46 -9.13 -5.93
N LEU A 628 21.04 -10.27 -6.46
CA LEU A 628 19.71 -10.42 -7.06
C LEU A 628 18.67 -10.39 -5.93
N PRO A 629 17.65 -9.50 -6.00
CA PRO A 629 16.68 -9.36 -4.92
C PRO A 629 15.92 -10.64 -4.54
N ARG A 630 15.83 -11.59 -5.47
CA ARG A 630 15.09 -12.87 -5.29
C ARG A 630 15.97 -14.10 -5.13
N ARG A 631 17.29 -13.96 -5.05
CA ARG A 631 18.22 -15.06 -4.77
C ARG A 631 18.92 -14.81 -3.44
N SER A 632 18.15 -14.90 -2.38
CA SER A 632 18.69 -14.92 -1.02
C SER A 632 18.86 -16.37 -0.56
N ILE A 633 19.85 -16.59 0.28
CA ILE A 633 20.11 -17.89 0.90
C ILE A 633 20.26 -17.71 2.41
N ILE A 634 19.85 -18.71 3.17
CA ILE A 634 20.14 -18.76 4.60
C ILE A 634 21.53 -19.36 4.78
N ARG A 635 22.47 -18.58 5.33
CA ARG A 635 23.83 -19.04 5.63
C ARG A 635 24.31 -18.58 7.00
N ARG A 636 25.23 -19.34 7.59
CA ARG A 636 25.94 -18.88 8.79
C ARG A 636 27.02 -17.85 8.43
N GLY A 637 27.13 -16.80 9.22
CA GLY A 637 28.13 -15.76 9.03
C GLY A 637 28.38 -14.96 10.30
N TRP A 638 29.50 -14.26 10.33
CA TRP A 638 29.81 -13.29 11.36
C TRP A 638 29.12 -11.97 11.02
N THR A 639 28.52 -11.33 12.00
CA THR A 639 27.82 -10.06 11.85
C THR A 639 27.93 -9.29 13.15
N SER A 640 28.17 -7.97 13.07
CA SER A 640 28.17 -7.14 14.26
C SER A 640 26.76 -7.05 14.85
N ALA A 641 26.64 -6.89 16.16
CA ALA A 641 25.37 -6.62 16.83
C ALA A 641 24.86 -5.18 16.57
N ALA A 642 25.64 -4.40 15.84
CA ALA A 642 25.39 -3.00 15.55
C ALA A 642 24.95 -2.78 14.11
#